data_2d2ed746ba859d8dbc8e825019f9d39a
#
_entry.id   2d2ed746ba859d8dbc8e825019f9d39a
#
_cell.length_a   1.000
_cell.length_b   1.000
_cell.length_c   1.000
_cell.angle_alpha   90.00
_cell.angle_beta   90.00
_cell.angle_gamma   90.00
#
_symmetry.space_group_name_H-M   'P 1'
#
loop_
_entity.id
_entity.type
_entity.pdbx_description
1 polymer ?
#
loop_
_entity_poly.entity_id
_entity_poly.type
_entity_poly.pdbx_seq_one_letter_code
_entity_poly.pdbx_strand_id
1 'polypeptide(L)'
;MAVHVTRNQTQRGVLCRPADPRLDFLLDVDVSALKAAPKIGELLLVTPEEKVEDGLWRGTARVSLGLEEDAMVQERLTQLNHEIPLDFPPNVLAEAAELEKRAAEGAADLGGLKPLGSVEDALPIDRVSKASTSKRQDLRGVPFVTIDGEDARDFDDAVYVRRLPGAPDGAVWELWVAIADVSHFVLPGSRLDREARDRGNSYYFPTSVEPMLPEVLSNGLCSLRPDEDRLVMAARVGFDDRGIPRTSAFFPGVIRSRGRLTYEGVQEALDHGGELAGRHPYLKDAEALAHLLLERRQARGSLDFDLPEAQFIVNRSTGEVEGIKRRVRLFAHRLIEEFMLAANEAVARFLTAKGTPFPYRIHPAPDPDRLSTLFRTLASTDLAQSDLLTLKRGETPSPSRLRDILVQANGTPQEYLVGRLVLRSMMQARYSPEAGEHFGLASPCYCHFTSPIRRYADLLVHRALSFTLGATPGPILAGHKLLMAADQCNARERAATEAEREIARRLGCLLLRERTGETFTGVVSGVTEFGFFVEFDEMPVEGMVRLTTFRDDWFEYDPDRQELIGVGTGRRFRLGQAVTVRLTDVHIGRLEVNLELEGTTDTAKRSSSRRSAGGREAPGRSSGRKRNGFVPRHKRR
;
A
#
# COMPACT_ATOMS: atom_id res chain seq x y z
N MET A 1 -15.11 21.73 4.29
CA MET A 1 -15.62 20.42 3.83
C MET A 1 -15.88 20.47 2.33
N ALA A 2 -15.73 19.34 1.65
CA ALA A 2 -16.07 19.23 0.23
C ALA A 2 -17.59 19.00 0.07
N VAL A 3 -18.20 19.65 -0.92
CA VAL A 3 -19.62 19.57 -1.21
C VAL A 3 -19.87 19.53 -2.73
N HIS A 4 -20.91 18.81 -3.16
CA HIS A 4 -21.39 18.78 -4.54
C HIS A 4 -22.43 19.87 -4.80
N VAL A 5 -22.31 20.60 -5.89
CA VAL A 5 -23.33 21.52 -6.36
C VAL A 5 -24.50 20.73 -6.93
N THR A 6 -25.66 20.81 -6.27
CA THR A 6 -26.88 20.09 -6.68
C THR A 6 -27.88 20.98 -7.42
N ARG A 7 -27.85 22.27 -7.18
CA ARG A 7 -28.73 23.24 -7.86
C ARG A 7 -28.04 24.60 -7.95
N ASN A 8 -28.07 25.19 -9.14
CA ASN A 8 -27.64 26.57 -9.39
C ASN A 8 -28.83 27.51 -9.14
N GLN A 9 -28.64 28.56 -8.34
CA GLN A 9 -29.63 29.59 -7.97
C GLN A 9 -30.40 29.29 -6.69
N THR A 10 -29.79 29.71 -5.61
CA THR A 10 -30.46 30.09 -4.35
C THR A 10 -30.45 31.62 -4.24
N GLN A 11 -31.01 32.15 -3.15
CA GLN A 11 -30.92 33.59 -2.90
C GLN A 11 -29.49 34.09 -2.65
N ARG A 12 -28.55 33.21 -2.25
CA ARG A 12 -27.16 33.53 -1.95
C ARG A 12 -26.15 32.97 -2.95
N GLY A 13 -26.50 31.96 -3.72
CA GLY A 13 -25.57 31.34 -4.65
C GLY A 13 -26.03 29.97 -5.15
N VAL A 14 -25.55 28.88 -4.53
CA VAL A 14 -25.85 27.50 -4.97
C VAL A 14 -26.25 26.61 -3.79
N LEU A 15 -27.11 25.62 -4.07
CA LEU A 15 -27.45 24.58 -3.12
C LEU A 15 -26.49 23.40 -3.31
N CYS A 16 -25.88 22.96 -2.20
CA CYS A 16 -24.90 21.89 -2.19
C CYS A 16 -25.29 20.76 -1.24
N ARG A 17 -24.74 19.58 -1.48
CA ARG A 17 -24.77 18.43 -0.58
C ARG A 17 -23.34 18.05 -0.19
N PRO A 18 -23.07 17.65 1.06
CA PRO A 18 -21.76 17.12 1.44
C PRO A 18 -21.29 16.01 0.52
N ALA A 19 -19.99 15.99 0.19
CA ALA A 19 -19.38 14.89 -0.56
C ALA A 19 -19.24 13.63 0.31
N ASP A 20 -19.21 13.78 1.64
CA ASP A 20 -19.29 12.66 2.58
C ASP A 20 -20.73 12.15 2.69
N PRO A 21 -21.04 10.93 2.23
CA PRO A 21 -22.40 10.41 2.22
C PRO A 21 -23.00 10.14 3.61
N ARG A 22 -22.16 10.15 4.65
CA ARG A 22 -22.61 10.00 6.05
C ARG A 22 -23.26 11.26 6.59
N LEU A 23 -23.07 12.38 5.90
CA LEU A 23 -23.64 13.68 6.26
C LEU A 23 -24.91 13.93 5.44
N ASP A 24 -26.07 13.86 6.10
CA ASP A 24 -27.38 14.04 5.43
C ASP A 24 -27.96 15.42 5.75
N PHE A 25 -27.42 16.45 5.11
CA PHE A 25 -27.92 17.81 5.13
C PHE A 25 -27.58 18.56 3.84
N LEU A 26 -28.22 19.70 3.63
CA LEU A 26 -27.95 20.61 2.51
C LEU A 26 -27.22 21.86 3.00
N LEU A 27 -26.49 22.50 2.10
CA LEU A 27 -25.85 23.80 2.32
C LEU A 27 -26.31 24.81 1.28
N ASP A 28 -26.79 25.97 1.74
CA ASP A 28 -26.94 27.17 0.90
C ASP A 28 -25.61 27.94 0.93
N VAL A 29 -24.88 27.87 -0.18
CA VAL A 29 -23.46 28.27 -0.26
C VAL A 29 -23.32 29.59 -1.00
N ASP A 30 -22.71 30.57 -0.35
CA ASP A 30 -22.24 31.80 -0.98
C ASP A 30 -21.01 31.49 -1.84
N VAL A 31 -21.11 31.83 -3.12
CA VAL A 31 -20.07 31.60 -4.14
C VAL A 31 -19.45 32.90 -4.64
N SER A 32 -19.72 34.03 -3.99
CA SER A 32 -19.24 35.37 -4.40
C SER A 32 -17.70 35.48 -4.43
N ALA A 33 -17.01 34.66 -3.64
CA ALA A 33 -15.54 34.60 -3.60
C ALA A 33 -14.92 33.78 -4.75
N LEU A 34 -15.73 33.03 -5.50
CA LEU A 34 -15.24 32.22 -6.62
C LEU A 34 -15.04 33.07 -7.88
N LYS A 35 -14.01 32.74 -8.67
CA LYS A 35 -13.72 33.44 -9.94
C LYS A 35 -14.79 33.25 -11.03
N ALA A 36 -15.54 32.16 -10.96
CA ALA A 36 -16.60 31.81 -11.90
C ALA A 36 -17.75 31.13 -11.15
N ALA A 37 -18.98 31.25 -11.68
CA ALA A 37 -20.14 30.55 -11.13
C ALA A 37 -19.96 29.03 -11.32
N PRO A 38 -20.10 28.24 -10.24
CA PRO A 38 -19.92 26.80 -10.30
C PRO A 38 -21.08 26.13 -11.07
N LYS A 39 -20.79 25.01 -11.75
CA LYS A 39 -21.77 24.20 -12.46
C LYS A 39 -22.36 23.12 -11.54
N ILE A 40 -23.52 22.59 -11.90
CA ILE A 40 -24.08 21.40 -11.26
C ILE A 40 -23.10 20.23 -11.48
N GLY A 41 -22.83 19.47 -10.40
CA GLY A 41 -21.82 18.38 -10.41
C GLY A 41 -20.40 18.82 -10.05
N GLU A 42 -20.14 20.15 -9.96
CA GLU A 42 -18.84 20.60 -9.44
C GLU A 42 -18.73 20.36 -7.92
N LEU A 43 -17.52 20.04 -7.52
CA LEU A 43 -17.10 19.95 -6.12
C LEU A 43 -16.55 21.29 -5.65
N LEU A 44 -17.06 21.77 -4.51
CA LEU A 44 -16.58 23.00 -3.87
C LEU A 44 -16.00 22.67 -2.49
N LEU A 45 -14.96 23.39 -2.11
CA LEU A 45 -14.48 23.42 -0.74
C LEU A 45 -15.20 24.57 0.01
N VAL A 46 -16.03 24.20 0.98
CA VAL A 46 -16.91 25.12 1.72
C VAL A 46 -16.55 25.15 3.19
N THR A 47 -16.61 26.35 3.78
CA THR A 47 -16.62 26.52 5.24
C THR A 47 -18.07 26.56 5.68
N PRO A 48 -18.56 25.59 6.46
CA PRO A 48 -19.88 25.67 7.10
C PRO A 48 -19.89 26.81 8.12
N GLU A 49 -21.01 27.53 8.24
CA GLU A 49 -21.15 28.67 9.13
C GLU A 49 -22.21 28.40 10.19
N GLU A 50 -23.49 28.48 9.83
CA GLU A 50 -24.60 28.36 10.75
C GLU A 50 -25.67 27.39 10.24
N LYS A 51 -26.36 26.76 11.18
CA LYS A 51 -27.58 25.97 10.90
C LYS A 51 -28.76 26.92 10.76
N VAL A 52 -29.43 26.88 9.62
CA VAL A 52 -30.60 27.74 9.34
C VAL A 52 -31.87 27.08 9.84
N GLU A 53 -32.05 25.79 9.50
CA GLU A 53 -33.16 24.94 9.89
C GLU A 53 -32.72 23.47 9.88
N ASP A 54 -33.62 22.56 10.28
CA ASP A 54 -33.29 21.15 10.25
C ASP A 54 -32.98 20.68 8.82
N GLY A 55 -31.77 20.15 8.65
CA GLY A 55 -31.29 19.67 7.37
C GLY A 55 -30.74 20.75 6.43
N LEU A 56 -30.69 22.03 6.83
CA LEU A 56 -30.14 23.11 6.01
C LEU A 56 -29.13 23.96 6.78
N TRP A 57 -27.93 24.09 6.24
CA TRP A 57 -26.83 24.92 6.74
C TRP A 57 -26.50 26.04 5.77
N ARG A 58 -25.84 27.07 6.26
CA ARG A 58 -25.16 28.08 5.45
C ARG A 58 -23.68 27.81 5.40
N GLY A 59 -23.05 28.26 4.33
CA GLY A 59 -21.61 28.19 4.18
C GLY A 59 -21.09 29.10 3.08
N THR A 60 -19.78 29.30 3.07
CA THR A 60 -19.08 30.12 2.06
C THR A 60 -18.08 29.24 1.31
N ALA A 61 -18.15 29.26 -0.03
CA ALA A 61 -17.21 28.56 -0.89
C ALA A 61 -15.84 29.26 -0.87
N ARG A 62 -14.78 28.49 -0.65
CA ARG A 62 -13.40 28.99 -0.72
C ARG A 62 -12.77 28.79 -2.09
N VAL A 63 -13.04 27.62 -2.70
CA VAL A 63 -12.46 27.25 -4.00
C VAL A 63 -13.37 26.22 -4.68
N SER A 64 -13.46 26.28 -6.02
CA SER A 64 -13.99 25.17 -6.82
C SER A 64 -12.85 24.18 -7.06
N LEU A 65 -13.11 22.90 -6.80
CA LEU A 65 -12.18 21.80 -7.06
C LEU A 65 -12.30 21.31 -8.52
N GLY A 66 -13.47 21.50 -9.16
CA GLY A 66 -13.76 21.05 -10.52
C GLY A 66 -14.88 20.01 -10.59
N LEU A 67 -15.00 19.37 -11.74
CA LEU A 67 -16.05 18.37 -12.00
C LEU A 67 -15.72 17.04 -11.31
N GLU A 68 -16.77 16.35 -10.83
CA GLU A 68 -16.66 15.06 -10.16
C GLU A 68 -16.06 13.96 -11.06
N GLU A 69 -16.19 14.09 -12.36
CA GLU A 69 -15.66 13.14 -13.34
C GLU A 69 -14.14 13.23 -13.56
N ASP A 70 -13.50 14.29 -13.11
CA ASP A 70 -12.07 14.49 -13.27
C ASP A 70 -11.28 13.72 -12.18
N ALA A 71 -10.39 12.84 -12.62
CA ALA A 71 -9.54 12.03 -11.72
C ALA A 71 -8.66 12.90 -10.80
N MET A 72 -8.17 14.06 -11.28
CA MET A 72 -7.37 14.98 -10.45
C MET A 72 -8.23 15.64 -9.36
N VAL A 73 -9.51 15.89 -9.65
CA VAL A 73 -10.47 16.39 -8.65
C VAL A 73 -10.74 15.32 -7.59
N GLN A 74 -10.89 14.06 -7.99
CA GLN A 74 -11.04 12.94 -7.06
C GLN A 74 -9.79 12.73 -6.19
N GLU A 75 -8.60 12.89 -6.77
CA GLU A 75 -7.35 12.85 -6.04
C GLU A 75 -7.28 13.99 -5.02
N ARG A 76 -7.60 15.22 -5.44
CA ARG A 76 -7.64 16.38 -4.53
C ARG A 76 -8.64 16.20 -3.39
N LEU A 77 -9.81 15.63 -3.67
CA LEU A 77 -10.80 15.30 -2.66
C LEU A 77 -10.27 14.27 -1.65
N THR A 78 -9.58 13.23 -2.13
CA THR A 78 -8.95 12.22 -1.28
C THR A 78 -7.88 12.81 -0.38
N GLN A 79 -7.01 13.68 -0.92
CA GLN A 79 -5.99 14.40 -0.15
C GLN A 79 -6.62 15.21 0.98
N LEU A 80 -7.72 15.91 0.72
CA LEU A 80 -8.46 16.69 1.71
C LEU A 80 -9.13 15.81 2.78
N ASN A 81 -9.72 14.68 2.38
CA ASN A 81 -10.39 13.75 3.31
C ASN A 81 -9.42 13.14 4.33
N HIS A 82 -8.17 12.92 3.92
CA HIS A 82 -7.13 12.32 4.77
C HIS A 82 -6.14 13.34 5.35
N GLU A 83 -6.47 14.65 5.23
CA GLU A 83 -5.64 15.74 5.76
C GLU A 83 -4.17 15.62 5.32
N ILE A 84 -3.96 15.28 4.03
CA ILE A 84 -2.61 15.17 3.46
C ILE A 84 -2.03 16.58 3.30
N PRO A 85 -0.84 16.86 3.88
CA PRO A 85 -0.18 18.14 3.71
C PRO A 85 0.31 18.32 2.27
N LEU A 86 -0.12 19.38 1.59
CA LEU A 86 0.17 19.62 0.18
C LEU A 86 1.33 20.61 0.01
N ASP A 87 1.16 21.81 0.52
CA ASP A 87 2.16 22.86 0.38
C ASP A 87 3.15 22.84 1.53
N PHE A 88 4.41 23.17 1.24
CA PHE A 88 5.41 23.41 2.26
C PHE A 88 5.30 24.85 2.77
N PRO A 89 5.41 25.08 4.09
CA PRO A 89 5.48 26.41 4.65
C PRO A 89 6.65 27.22 4.05
N PRO A 90 6.50 28.54 3.80
CA PRO A 90 7.56 29.37 3.18
C PRO A 90 8.90 29.34 3.94
N ASN A 91 8.85 29.22 5.26
CA ASN A 91 10.05 29.13 6.09
C ASN A 91 10.79 27.79 5.97
N VAL A 92 10.10 26.71 5.59
CA VAL A 92 10.68 25.39 5.29
C VAL A 92 11.36 25.44 3.92
N LEU A 93 10.68 26.03 2.92
CA LEU A 93 11.25 26.24 1.59
C LEU A 93 12.49 27.13 1.62
N ALA A 94 12.49 28.19 2.45
CA ALA A 94 13.65 29.06 2.62
C ALA A 94 14.86 28.31 3.23
N GLU A 95 14.63 27.40 4.20
CA GLU A 95 15.68 26.55 4.76
C GLU A 95 16.24 25.58 3.71
N ALA A 96 15.38 24.97 2.89
CA ALA A 96 15.79 24.08 1.81
C ALA A 96 16.63 24.81 0.75
N ALA A 97 16.22 26.01 0.33
CA ALA A 97 16.95 26.84 -0.62
C ALA A 97 18.31 27.27 -0.09
N GLU A 98 18.44 27.57 1.21
CA GLU A 98 19.74 27.90 1.83
C GLU A 98 20.68 26.68 1.81
N LEU A 99 20.18 25.45 2.01
CA LEU A 99 20.99 24.24 1.89
C LEU A 99 21.48 24.04 0.46
N GLU A 100 20.61 24.25 -0.53
CA GLU A 100 20.97 24.17 -1.95
C GLU A 100 22.08 25.18 -2.30
N LYS A 101 21.93 26.44 -1.86
CA LYS A 101 22.92 27.49 -2.06
C LYS A 101 24.26 27.11 -1.46
N ARG A 102 24.30 26.63 -0.22
CA ARG A 102 25.53 26.18 0.43
C ARG A 102 26.18 25.01 -0.32
N ALA A 103 25.37 24.06 -0.81
CA ALA A 103 25.89 22.95 -1.60
C ALA A 103 26.52 23.44 -2.91
N ALA A 104 25.94 24.46 -3.55
CA ALA A 104 26.46 25.04 -4.79
C ALA A 104 27.72 25.89 -4.56
N GLU A 105 27.79 26.67 -3.46
CA GLU A 105 28.91 27.59 -3.16
C GLU A 105 30.16 26.89 -2.63
N GLY A 106 29.99 25.75 -1.94
CA GLY A 106 31.07 25.15 -1.16
C GLY A 106 31.54 23.81 -1.62
N ALA A 107 31.15 23.32 -2.81
CA ALA A 107 31.22 21.88 -3.02
C ALA A 107 30.73 21.19 -1.74
N ALA A 108 29.69 20.43 -1.77
CA ALA A 108 29.09 19.73 -0.62
C ALA A 108 30.19 19.43 0.39
N ASP A 109 30.02 19.78 1.67
CA ASP A 109 30.97 19.39 2.72
C ASP A 109 31.07 17.84 2.71
N LEU A 110 32.00 17.35 1.90
CA LEU A 110 32.25 15.92 1.71
C LEU A 110 32.96 15.31 2.94
N GLY A 111 32.89 15.99 4.11
CA GLY A 111 33.47 15.49 5.34
C GLY A 111 35.00 15.46 5.29
N GLY A 112 35.60 16.41 4.58
CA GLY A 112 37.05 16.52 4.40
C GLY A 112 37.59 15.70 3.23
N LEU A 113 36.76 15.02 2.46
CA LEU A 113 37.15 14.34 1.21
C LEU A 113 37.26 15.37 0.09
N LYS A 114 38.30 15.24 -0.74
CA LYS A 114 38.47 16.11 -1.92
C LYS A 114 37.51 15.68 -3.04
N PRO A 115 36.95 16.63 -3.79
CA PRO A 115 36.28 16.31 -5.05
C PRO A 115 37.19 15.50 -5.96
N LEU A 116 36.66 14.49 -6.65
CA LEU A 116 37.41 13.72 -7.64
C LEU A 116 37.31 14.37 -9.01
N GLY A 117 38.44 14.45 -9.73
CA GLY A 117 38.45 14.83 -11.13
C GLY A 117 37.82 13.77 -12.03
N SER A 118 38.22 12.51 -11.80
CA SER A 118 37.63 11.35 -12.48
C SER A 118 37.38 10.22 -11.49
N VAL A 119 36.68 9.19 -11.95
CA VAL A 119 36.37 8.02 -11.14
C VAL A 119 37.59 7.11 -10.94
N GLU A 120 38.53 7.14 -11.90
CA GLU A 120 39.81 6.43 -11.83
C GLU A 120 40.68 6.89 -10.67
N ASP A 121 40.48 8.14 -10.20
CA ASP A 121 41.20 8.71 -9.04
C ASP A 121 40.63 8.22 -7.69
N ALA A 122 39.54 7.45 -7.69
CA ALA A 122 38.89 6.96 -6.49
C ALA A 122 39.72 5.90 -5.77
N LEU A 123 39.57 5.84 -4.44
CA LEU A 123 40.25 4.83 -3.64
C LEU A 123 39.72 3.42 -4.00
N PRO A 124 40.62 2.43 -4.14
CA PRO A 124 40.23 1.04 -4.34
C PRO A 124 39.34 0.53 -3.20
N ILE A 125 38.33 -0.27 -3.53
CA ILE A 125 37.36 -0.84 -2.58
C ILE A 125 38.01 -1.58 -1.40
N ASP A 126 39.19 -2.18 -1.59
CA ASP A 126 39.92 -2.90 -0.54
C ASP A 126 40.54 -1.99 0.53
N ARG A 127 40.63 -0.67 0.27
CA ARG A 127 41.06 0.34 1.23
C ARG A 127 39.94 0.90 2.08
N VAL A 128 38.68 0.58 1.76
CA VAL A 128 37.53 0.97 2.57
C VAL A 128 37.56 0.22 3.91
N SER A 129 37.16 0.90 4.99
CA SER A 129 37.12 0.31 6.32
C SER A 129 36.32 -1.00 6.34
N LYS A 130 36.89 -2.04 6.94
CA LYS A 130 36.22 -3.32 7.19
C LYS A 130 35.39 -3.32 8.48
N ALA A 131 35.53 -2.30 9.31
CA ALA A 131 34.82 -2.13 10.57
C ALA A 131 33.98 -0.85 10.54
N SER A 132 32.93 -0.84 11.35
CA SER A 132 32.12 0.37 11.57
C SER A 132 32.97 1.52 12.08
N THR A 133 32.77 2.72 11.51
CA THR A 133 33.55 3.92 11.85
C THR A 133 32.72 5.18 11.71
N SER A 134 33.06 6.21 12.49
CA SER A 134 32.49 7.56 12.39
C SER A 134 33.06 8.39 11.24
N LYS A 135 34.22 8.00 10.70
CA LYS A 135 34.87 8.73 9.62
C LYS A 135 34.18 8.45 8.29
N ARG A 136 33.85 9.52 7.56
CA ARG A 136 33.31 9.42 6.21
C ARG A 136 34.29 8.72 5.30
N GLN A 137 33.85 7.66 4.62
CA GLN A 137 34.65 6.84 3.74
C GLN A 137 34.48 7.30 2.28
N ASP A 138 35.56 7.26 1.51
CA ASP A 138 35.50 7.44 0.06
C ASP A 138 35.05 6.14 -0.60
N LEU A 139 33.80 6.10 -1.04
CA LEU A 139 33.17 4.94 -1.70
C LEU A 139 33.01 5.15 -3.21
N ARG A 140 33.54 6.23 -3.78
CA ARG A 140 33.39 6.57 -5.20
C ARG A 140 34.03 5.57 -6.13
N GLY A 141 34.97 4.76 -5.63
CA GLY A 141 35.55 3.61 -6.33
C GLY A 141 34.70 2.35 -6.34
N VAL A 142 33.63 2.30 -5.54
CA VAL A 142 32.67 1.19 -5.55
C VAL A 142 31.66 1.45 -6.66
N PRO A 143 31.40 0.49 -7.59
CA PRO A 143 30.55 0.73 -8.74
C PRO A 143 29.06 0.58 -8.37
N PHE A 144 28.57 1.44 -7.50
CA PHE A 144 27.16 1.50 -7.12
C PHE A 144 26.26 1.85 -8.30
N VAL A 145 25.06 1.30 -8.32
CA VAL A 145 23.94 1.69 -9.18
C VAL A 145 22.67 1.83 -8.38
N THR A 146 21.77 2.70 -8.81
CA THR A 146 20.38 2.72 -8.35
C THR A 146 19.52 1.89 -9.28
N ILE A 147 18.48 1.21 -8.76
CA ILE A 147 17.55 0.38 -9.53
C ILE A 147 16.12 0.73 -9.09
N ASP A 148 15.40 1.49 -9.90
CA ASP A 148 14.13 2.10 -9.54
C ASP A 148 13.12 2.01 -10.68
N GLY A 149 11.87 2.44 -10.43
CA GLY A 149 10.87 2.63 -11.48
C GLY A 149 11.27 3.75 -12.45
N GLU A 150 10.74 3.72 -13.67
CA GLU A 150 11.08 4.68 -14.72
C GLU A 150 10.81 6.14 -14.32
N ASP A 151 9.73 6.39 -13.59
CA ASP A 151 9.30 7.73 -13.17
C ASP A 151 9.93 8.22 -11.87
N ALA A 152 10.71 7.39 -11.16
CA ALA A 152 11.35 7.75 -9.90
C ALA A 152 12.39 8.87 -10.08
N ARG A 153 12.45 9.78 -9.08
CA ARG A 153 13.41 10.90 -9.04
C ARG A 153 14.15 10.99 -7.70
N ASP A 154 13.62 10.36 -6.68
CA ASP A 154 14.08 10.34 -5.30
C ASP A 154 14.80 9.01 -4.99
N PHE A 155 16.01 8.86 -5.56
CA PHE A 155 16.79 7.63 -5.42
C PHE A 155 17.36 7.53 -4.02
N ASP A 156 16.70 6.76 -3.15
CA ASP A 156 17.09 6.55 -1.76
C ASP A 156 18.29 5.62 -1.62
N ASP A 157 18.41 4.58 -2.45
CA ASP A 157 19.36 3.50 -2.30
C ASP A 157 20.18 3.21 -3.56
N ALA A 158 21.44 2.84 -3.33
CA ALA A 158 22.33 2.34 -4.35
C ALA A 158 23.02 1.05 -3.86
N VAL A 159 23.17 0.08 -4.74
CA VAL A 159 23.63 -1.26 -4.39
C VAL A 159 24.84 -1.71 -5.20
N TYR A 160 25.64 -2.59 -4.59
CA TYR A 160 26.71 -3.30 -5.25
C TYR A 160 26.95 -4.64 -4.57
N VAL A 161 27.22 -5.68 -5.34
CA VAL A 161 27.50 -7.04 -4.85
C VAL A 161 28.81 -7.53 -5.46
N ARG A 162 29.62 -8.23 -4.66
CA ARG A 162 30.78 -8.97 -5.16
C ARG A 162 30.98 -10.29 -4.44
N ARG A 163 31.67 -11.23 -5.09
CA ARG A 163 32.19 -12.44 -4.46
C ARG A 163 33.51 -12.19 -3.76
N LEU A 164 33.71 -12.88 -2.62
CA LEU A 164 34.92 -12.83 -1.81
C LEU A 164 35.56 -14.23 -1.73
N PRO A 165 36.33 -14.65 -2.70
CA PRO A 165 36.98 -15.98 -2.63
C PRO A 165 37.98 -16.01 -1.45
N GLY A 166 37.75 -16.95 -0.50
CA GLY A 166 38.72 -17.23 0.56
C GLY A 166 38.81 -16.19 1.67
N ALA A 167 37.75 -15.43 1.94
CA ALA A 167 37.72 -14.47 3.06
C ALA A 167 37.92 -15.18 4.42
N PRO A 168 38.80 -14.66 5.32
CA PRO A 168 39.13 -15.31 6.60
C PRO A 168 37.94 -15.45 7.56
N ASP A 169 36.93 -14.61 7.40
CA ASP A 169 35.69 -14.57 8.20
C ASP A 169 34.62 -15.54 7.69
N GLY A 170 34.92 -16.33 6.62
CA GLY A 170 34.00 -17.25 5.99
C GLY A 170 32.93 -16.59 5.12
N ALA A 171 33.04 -15.31 4.86
CA ALA A 171 32.17 -14.63 3.92
C ALA A 171 32.53 -15.00 2.46
N VAL A 172 31.52 -15.38 1.68
CA VAL A 172 31.64 -15.71 0.26
C VAL A 172 31.08 -14.57 -0.60
N TRP A 173 30.11 -13.83 -0.06
CA TRP A 173 29.44 -12.72 -0.69
C TRP A 173 29.59 -11.45 0.15
N GLU A 174 29.69 -10.34 -0.53
CA GLU A 174 29.67 -9.02 0.09
C GLU A 174 28.65 -8.13 -0.61
N LEU A 175 27.65 -7.73 0.15
CA LEU A 175 26.62 -6.78 -0.25
C LEU A 175 26.96 -5.40 0.30
N TRP A 176 26.89 -4.41 -0.56
CA TRP A 176 26.98 -3.00 -0.23
C TRP A 176 25.65 -2.32 -0.51
N VAL A 177 25.11 -1.65 0.49
CA VAL A 177 23.90 -0.84 0.40
C VAL A 177 24.25 0.56 0.87
N ALA A 178 24.14 1.54 0.00
CA ALA A 178 24.41 2.94 0.27
C ALA A 178 23.08 3.70 0.24
N ILE A 179 22.69 4.30 1.36
CA ILE A 179 21.43 5.02 1.52
C ILE A 179 21.72 6.51 1.63
N ALA A 180 20.92 7.36 0.97
CA ALA A 180 21.00 8.80 1.02
C ALA A 180 21.12 9.32 2.46
N ASP A 181 22.16 10.08 2.79
CA ASP A 181 22.38 10.62 4.14
C ASP A 181 21.53 11.87 4.38
N VAL A 182 20.21 11.69 4.40
CA VAL A 182 19.22 12.74 4.67
C VAL A 182 19.47 13.38 6.04
N SER A 183 20.02 12.61 7.00
CA SER A 183 20.30 13.10 8.35
C SER A 183 21.38 14.19 8.40
N HIS A 184 22.22 14.27 7.38
CA HIS A 184 23.21 15.33 7.20
C HIS A 184 22.55 16.69 6.89
N PHE A 185 21.48 16.69 6.10
CA PHE A 185 20.78 17.90 5.66
C PHE A 185 19.64 18.29 6.61
N VAL A 186 18.87 17.32 7.08
CA VAL A 186 17.70 17.50 7.95
C VAL A 186 18.13 17.32 9.41
N LEU A 187 18.57 18.43 10.03
CA LEU A 187 19.08 18.40 11.41
C LEU A 187 17.93 18.30 12.43
N PRO A 188 18.13 17.57 13.56
CA PRO A 188 17.13 17.47 14.61
C PRO A 188 16.64 18.84 15.11
N GLY A 189 15.32 19.06 15.11
CA GLY A 189 14.68 20.28 15.58
C GLY A 189 14.70 21.45 14.59
N SER A 190 15.25 21.29 13.39
CA SER A 190 15.16 22.27 12.29
C SER A 190 13.71 22.43 11.80
N ARG A 191 13.45 23.38 10.93
CA ARG A 191 12.10 23.54 10.32
C ARG A 191 11.78 22.38 9.39
N LEU A 192 12.78 21.94 8.60
CA LEU A 192 12.69 20.73 7.77
C LEU A 192 12.37 19.48 8.60
N ASP A 193 13.01 19.32 9.76
CA ASP A 193 12.77 18.17 10.64
C ASP A 193 11.34 18.14 11.19
N ARG A 194 10.83 19.30 11.61
CA ARG A 194 9.45 19.41 12.12
C ARG A 194 8.43 19.09 11.04
N GLU A 195 8.63 19.67 9.85
CA GLU A 195 7.75 19.41 8.70
C GLU A 195 7.81 17.94 8.27
N ALA A 196 8.99 17.34 8.15
CA ALA A 196 9.16 15.94 7.80
C ALA A 196 8.48 15.01 8.82
N ARG A 197 8.57 15.33 10.13
CA ARG A 197 7.88 14.57 11.18
C ARG A 197 6.37 14.73 11.07
N ASP A 198 5.87 15.93 10.81
CA ASP A 198 4.42 16.20 10.72
C ASP A 198 3.80 15.53 9.48
N ARG A 199 4.55 15.43 8.36
CA ARG A 199 4.19 14.65 7.18
C ARG A 199 4.32 13.14 7.41
N GLY A 200 5.35 12.69 8.11
CA GLY A 200 5.64 11.31 8.46
C GLY A 200 6.18 10.45 7.31
N ASN A 201 5.63 10.61 6.12
CA ASN A 201 6.05 9.94 4.88
C ASN A 201 5.63 10.74 3.64
N SER A 202 6.18 10.36 2.47
CA SER A 202 5.67 10.80 1.17
C SER A 202 4.39 10.05 0.83
N TYR A 203 3.48 10.69 0.07
CA TYR A 203 2.21 10.11 -0.38
C TYR A 203 2.24 10.01 -1.90
N TYR A 204 1.93 8.82 -2.42
CA TYR A 204 1.98 8.54 -3.85
C TYR A 204 0.57 8.39 -4.41
N PHE A 205 0.20 9.29 -5.30
CA PHE A 205 -1.08 9.27 -5.99
C PHE A 205 -0.87 8.98 -7.48
N PRO A 206 -1.91 8.54 -8.20
CA PRO A 206 -1.78 8.25 -9.62
C PRO A 206 -1.35 9.45 -10.47
N THR A 207 -1.71 10.68 -10.07
CA THR A 207 -1.38 11.90 -10.82
C THR A 207 -0.33 12.77 -10.15
N SER A 208 -0.11 12.67 -8.83
CA SER A 208 0.84 13.48 -8.07
C SER A 208 1.61 12.69 -7.02
N VAL A 209 2.66 13.30 -6.51
CA VAL A 209 3.41 12.85 -5.32
C VAL A 209 3.49 14.01 -4.35
N GLU A 210 3.06 13.78 -3.12
CA GLU A 210 3.21 14.74 -2.03
C GLU A 210 4.42 14.33 -1.18
N PRO A 211 5.59 14.92 -1.40
CA PRO A 211 6.84 14.44 -0.81
C PRO A 211 6.94 14.82 0.67
N MET A 212 7.65 13.99 1.45
CA MET A 212 7.99 14.29 2.85
C MET A 212 8.93 15.47 2.98
N LEU A 213 9.83 15.65 2.03
CA LEU A 213 10.83 16.72 1.98
C LEU A 213 10.65 17.57 0.72
N PRO A 214 10.96 18.87 0.72
CA PRO A 214 10.97 19.68 -0.49
C PRO A 214 11.79 19.05 -1.61
N GLU A 215 11.37 19.22 -2.87
CA GLU A 215 12.00 18.58 -4.04
C GLU A 215 13.49 18.91 -4.21
N VAL A 216 13.91 20.09 -3.76
CA VAL A 216 15.33 20.47 -3.68
C VAL A 216 16.16 19.45 -2.90
N LEU A 217 15.56 18.83 -1.87
CA LEU A 217 16.19 17.76 -1.09
C LEU A 217 15.88 16.40 -1.67
N SER A 218 14.59 16.06 -1.82
CA SER A 218 14.17 14.69 -2.20
C SER A 218 14.66 14.30 -3.59
N ASN A 219 14.50 15.18 -4.58
CA ASN A 219 14.92 14.94 -5.96
C ASN A 219 16.31 15.53 -6.27
N GLY A 220 16.84 16.39 -5.39
CA GLY A 220 18.08 17.15 -5.56
C GLY A 220 19.23 16.62 -4.73
N LEU A 221 19.46 17.24 -3.57
CA LEU A 221 20.67 17.03 -2.74
C LEU A 221 20.78 15.62 -2.17
N CYS A 222 19.65 14.99 -1.84
CA CYS A 222 19.63 13.64 -1.25
C CYS A 222 19.62 12.54 -2.31
N SER A 223 18.94 12.75 -3.45
CA SER A 223 18.79 11.73 -4.49
C SER A 223 20.14 11.25 -5.04
N LEU A 224 20.37 9.95 -5.06
CA LEU A 224 21.63 9.30 -5.47
C LEU A 224 21.77 9.29 -7.00
N ARG A 225 21.75 10.46 -7.62
CA ARG A 225 21.86 10.65 -9.06
C ARG A 225 23.17 10.10 -9.62
N PRO A 226 23.15 9.55 -10.85
CA PRO A 226 24.36 9.05 -11.49
C PRO A 226 25.37 10.17 -11.75
N ASP A 227 26.66 9.81 -11.70
CA ASP A 227 27.81 10.66 -11.98
C ASP A 227 27.99 11.91 -11.07
N GLU A 228 27.23 11.99 -9.97
CA GLU A 228 27.33 13.04 -8.99
C GLU A 228 27.83 12.51 -7.64
N ASP A 229 28.66 13.29 -6.92
CA ASP A 229 29.07 12.94 -5.57
C ASP A 229 27.90 13.11 -4.61
N ARG A 230 27.54 12.03 -3.89
CA ARG A 230 26.41 12.00 -2.95
C ARG A 230 26.82 11.46 -1.59
N LEU A 231 26.31 12.10 -0.55
CA LEU A 231 26.49 11.67 0.83
C LEU A 231 25.59 10.49 1.13
N VAL A 232 26.15 9.47 1.75
CA VAL A 232 25.42 8.27 2.11
C VAL A 232 25.75 7.78 3.52
N MET A 233 24.82 7.02 4.10
CA MET A 233 25.06 6.10 5.19
C MET A 233 25.12 4.70 4.58
N ALA A 234 26.28 4.06 4.65
CA ALA A 234 26.53 2.78 4.00
C ALA A 234 26.47 1.63 4.99
N ALA A 235 25.85 0.54 4.56
CA ALA A 235 25.88 -0.77 5.18
C ALA A 235 26.67 -1.72 4.27
N ARG A 236 27.66 -2.41 4.83
CA ARG A 236 28.42 -3.47 4.19
C ARG A 236 28.15 -4.77 4.95
N VAL A 237 27.63 -5.79 4.27
CA VAL A 237 27.25 -7.05 4.89
C VAL A 237 27.92 -8.20 4.15
N GLY A 238 28.67 -9.04 4.88
CA GLY A 238 29.28 -10.26 4.37
C GLY A 238 28.41 -11.47 4.67
N PHE A 239 28.17 -12.33 3.66
CA PHE A 239 27.38 -13.54 3.79
C PHE A 239 28.23 -14.77 3.43
N ASP A 240 27.96 -15.90 4.09
CA ASP A 240 28.52 -17.19 3.69
C ASP A 240 27.80 -17.76 2.44
N ASP A 241 28.18 -18.98 2.07
CA ASP A 241 27.62 -19.74 0.94
C ASP A 241 26.13 -20.13 1.12
N ARG A 242 25.58 -19.98 2.34
CA ARG A 242 24.18 -20.23 2.68
C ARG A 242 23.37 -18.92 2.85
N GLY A 243 23.95 -17.78 2.55
CA GLY A 243 23.31 -16.47 2.76
C GLY A 243 23.17 -16.09 4.23
N ILE A 244 23.97 -16.70 5.16
CA ILE A 244 23.98 -16.32 6.57
C ILE A 244 24.91 -15.12 6.73
N PRO A 245 24.44 -13.99 7.33
CA PRO A 245 25.32 -12.86 7.57
C PRO A 245 26.41 -13.22 8.58
N ARG A 246 27.67 -12.98 8.21
CA ARG A 246 28.86 -13.23 9.01
C ARG A 246 29.46 -11.95 9.58
N THR A 247 29.46 -10.91 8.76
CA THR A 247 30.03 -9.62 9.13
C THR A 247 29.10 -8.49 8.72
N SER A 248 29.14 -7.39 9.47
CA SER A 248 28.50 -6.13 9.08
C SER A 248 29.35 -4.94 9.51
N ALA A 249 29.40 -3.91 8.66
CA ALA A 249 30.05 -2.66 8.98
C ALA A 249 29.20 -1.49 8.47
N PHE A 250 29.17 -0.39 9.24
CA PHE A 250 28.37 0.79 8.95
C PHE A 250 29.26 2.04 9.05
N PHE A 251 29.08 2.96 8.13
CA PHE A 251 29.83 4.21 8.10
C PHE A 251 29.18 5.25 7.20
N PRO A 252 29.34 6.54 7.50
CA PRO A 252 29.03 7.57 6.53
C PRO A 252 30.01 7.48 5.35
N GLY A 253 29.54 7.76 4.15
CA GLY A 253 30.34 7.67 2.93
C GLY A 253 30.02 8.75 1.91
N VAL A 254 30.83 8.79 0.86
CA VAL A 254 30.55 9.51 -0.39
C VAL A 254 30.59 8.50 -1.52
N ILE A 255 29.54 8.45 -2.31
CA ILE A 255 29.47 7.62 -3.53
C ILE A 255 29.40 8.49 -4.77
N ARG A 256 29.68 7.87 -5.93
CA ARG A 256 29.33 8.37 -7.25
C ARG A 256 28.69 7.20 -8.00
N SER A 257 27.35 7.22 -8.11
CA SER A 257 26.61 6.15 -8.78
C SER A 257 27.03 6.03 -10.25
N ARG A 258 27.18 4.80 -10.72
CA ARG A 258 27.60 4.48 -12.12
C ARG A 258 26.43 4.40 -13.09
N GLY A 259 25.22 4.49 -12.60
CA GLY A 259 24.04 4.47 -13.45
C GLY A 259 22.75 4.44 -12.65
N ARG A 260 21.72 5.01 -13.25
CA ARG A 260 20.33 4.85 -12.85
C ARG A 260 19.75 3.77 -13.76
N LEU A 261 19.48 2.60 -13.18
CA LEU A 261 18.87 1.46 -13.87
C LEU A 261 17.38 1.40 -13.57
N THR A 262 16.61 0.77 -14.47
CA THR A 262 15.19 0.50 -14.24
C THR A 262 15.00 -0.98 -13.92
N TYR A 263 13.91 -1.31 -13.19
CA TYR A 263 13.58 -2.71 -12.90
C TYR A 263 13.42 -3.53 -14.18
N GLU A 264 12.78 -2.97 -15.20
CA GLU A 264 12.58 -3.60 -16.50
C GLU A 264 13.93 -3.83 -17.21
N GLY A 265 14.80 -2.80 -17.22
CA GLY A 265 16.12 -2.90 -17.83
C GLY A 265 17.03 -3.92 -17.15
N VAL A 266 16.98 -4.00 -15.82
CA VAL A 266 17.73 -5.02 -15.06
C VAL A 266 17.16 -6.41 -15.34
N GLN A 267 15.83 -6.59 -15.36
CA GLN A 267 15.21 -7.87 -15.69
C GLN A 267 15.62 -8.35 -17.07
N GLU A 268 15.56 -7.48 -18.08
CA GLU A 268 16.00 -7.79 -19.44
C GLU A 268 17.49 -8.21 -19.48
N ALA A 269 18.34 -7.50 -18.72
CA ALA A 269 19.76 -7.81 -18.62
C ALA A 269 20.04 -9.15 -17.94
N LEU A 270 19.25 -9.55 -16.96
CA LEU A 270 19.36 -10.84 -16.29
C LEU A 270 18.88 -11.98 -17.19
N ASP A 271 17.76 -11.80 -17.89
CA ASP A 271 17.14 -12.83 -18.73
C ASP A 271 17.92 -13.06 -20.04
N HIS A 272 18.39 -11.97 -20.67
CA HIS A 272 18.93 -12.01 -22.03
C HIS A 272 20.38 -11.49 -22.17
N GLY A 273 20.93 -10.89 -21.10
CA GLY A 273 22.27 -10.29 -21.17
C GLY A 273 22.26 -8.93 -21.87
N GLY A 274 23.14 -8.76 -22.84
CA GLY A 274 23.21 -7.53 -23.64
C GLY A 274 24.15 -6.47 -23.06
N GLU A 275 24.00 -5.21 -23.55
CA GLU A 275 24.91 -4.10 -23.24
C GLU A 275 24.91 -3.74 -21.76
N LEU A 276 23.73 -3.71 -21.12
CA LEU A 276 23.59 -3.39 -19.70
C LEU A 276 24.31 -4.42 -18.82
N ALA A 277 24.12 -5.71 -19.10
CA ALA A 277 24.83 -6.80 -18.42
C ALA A 277 26.36 -6.72 -18.63
N GLY A 278 26.79 -6.31 -19.81
CA GLY A 278 28.22 -6.09 -20.11
C GLY A 278 28.82 -4.92 -19.34
N ARG A 279 28.08 -3.81 -19.17
CA ARG A 279 28.52 -2.65 -18.36
C ARG A 279 28.50 -2.94 -16.86
N HIS A 280 27.58 -3.78 -16.39
CA HIS A 280 27.37 -4.10 -14.98
C HIS A 280 27.44 -5.63 -14.72
N PRO A 281 28.62 -6.26 -14.90
CA PRO A 281 28.77 -7.72 -14.82
C PRO A 281 28.42 -8.29 -13.43
N TYR A 282 28.48 -7.46 -12.37
CA TYR A 282 28.12 -7.83 -11.02
C TYR A 282 26.60 -8.03 -10.81
N LEU A 283 25.74 -7.70 -11.79
CA LEU A 283 24.30 -7.99 -11.73
C LEU A 283 24.03 -9.50 -11.62
N LYS A 284 24.87 -10.36 -12.25
CA LYS A 284 24.77 -11.81 -12.08
C LYS A 284 25.11 -12.28 -10.66
N ASP A 285 26.08 -11.64 -10.02
CA ASP A 285 26.41 -11.90 -8.62
C ASP A 285 25.29 -11.39 -7.70
N ALA A 286 24.69 -10.25 -8.05
CA ALA A 286 23.54 -9.70 -7.33
C ALA A 286 22.32 -10.63 -7.43
N GLU A 287 22.02 -11.16 -8.62
CA GLU A 287 20.97 -12.16 -8.84
C GLU A 287 21.18 -13.40 -7.98
N ALA A 288 22.38 -13.98 -8.04
CA ALA A 288 22.72 -15.19 -7.30
C ALA A 288 22.60 -14.99 -5.77
N LEU A 289 23.06 -13.85 -5.24
CA LEU A 289 22.90 -13.52 -3.84
C LEU A 289 21.43 -13.30 -3.47
N ALA A 290 20.67 -12.61 -4.31
CA ALA A 290 19.25 -12.35 -4.05
C ALA A 290 18.43 -13.64 -3.98
N HIS A 291 18.68 -14.61 -4.88
CA HIS A 291 18.07 -15.94 -4.81
C HIS A 291 18.39 -16.64 -3.49
N LEU A 292 19.64 -16.63 -3.08
CA LEU A 292 20.08 -17.26 -1.83
C LEU A 292 19.41 -16.62 -0.59
N LEU A 293 19.29 -15.30 -0.57
CA LEU A 293 18.62 -14.57 0.51
C LEU A 293 17.10 -14.86 0.53
N LEU A 294 16.47 -14.90 -0.64
CA LEU A 294 15.05 -15.23 -0.79
C LEU A 294 14.76 -16.66 -0.31
N GLU A 295 15.52 -17.65 -0.76
CA GLU A 295 15.39 -19.04 -0.31
C GLU A 295 15.52 -19.17 1.20
N ARG A 296 16.51 -18.48 1.77
CA ARG A 296 16.71 -18.46 3.22
C ARG A 296 15.57 -17.80 3.96
N ARG A 297 15.03 -16.68 3.46
CA ARG A 297 13.88 -15.99 4.01
C ARG A 297 12.65 -16.88 3.98
N GLN A 298 12.41 -17.55 2.87
CA GLN A 298 11.34 -18.54 2.73
C GLN A 298 11.52 -19.71 3.70
N ALA A 299 12.72 -20.28 3.80
CA ALA A 299 13.02 -21.38 4.75
C ALA A 299 12.77 -20.96 6.22
N ARG A 300 12.97 -19.69 6.57
CA ARG A 300 12.68 -19.10 7.87
C ARG A 300 11.18 -18.98 8.17
N GLY A 301 10.33 -19.07 7.12
CA GLY A 301 8.87 -19.00 7.23
C GLY A 301 8.29 -17.64 6.89
N SER A 302 9.02 -16.76 6.22
CA SER A 302 8.47 -15.48 5.77
C SER A 302 7.24 -15.70 4.88
N LEU A 303 6.22 -14.88 5.11
CA LEU A 303 5.01 -14.86 4.29
C LEU A 303 5.26 -13.95 3.08
N ASP A 304 5.05 -14.48 1.89
CA ASP A 304 5.11 -13.73 0.63
C ASP A 304 3.73 -13.78 -0.03
N PHE A 305 3.08 -12.62 -0.14
CA PHE A 305 1.78 -12.49 -0.77
C PHE A 305 1.96 -11.89 -2.16
N ASP A 306 1.70 -12.67 -3.18
CA ASP A 306 1.71 -12.18 -4.57
C ASP A 306 0.29 -11.70 -4.94
N LEU A 307 -0.14 -10.61 -4.31
CA LEU A 307 -1.43 -10.02 -4.60
C LEU A 307 -1.31 -9.04 -5.77
N PRO A 308 -2.27 -9.06 -6.71
CA PRO A 308 -2.25 -8.15 -7.83
C PRO A 308 -2.44 -6.70 -7.36
N GLU A 309 -1.53 -5.81 -7.78
CA GLU A 309 -1.67 -4.37 -7.60
C GLU A 309 -2.23 -3.72 -8.86
N ALA A 310 -3.24 -2.86 -8.68
CA ALA A 310 -3.79 -2.04 -9.75
C ALA A 310 -2.95 -0.80 -9.98
N GLN A 311 -2.56 -0.55 -11.21
CA GLN A 311 -2.00 0.73 -11.63
C GLN A 311 -2.99 1.41 -12.57
N PHE A 312 -3.59 2.51 -12.12
CA PHE A 312 -4.49 3.32 -12.94
C PHE A 312 -3.69 4.16 -13.94
N ILE A 313 -4.16 4.20 -15.16
CA ILE A 313 -3.63 5.07 -16.22
C ILE A 313 -4.54 6.28 -16.30
N VAL A 314 -4.02 7.44 -15.93
CA VAL A 314 -4.75 8.70 -15.93
C VAL A 314 -4.12 9.66 -16.94
N ASN A 315 -4.93 10.20 -17.82
CA ASN A 315 -4.53 11.28 -18.71
C ASN A 315 -4.49 12.59 -17.92
N ARG A 316 -3.29 13.07 -17.61
CA ARG A 316 -3.10 14.29 -16.82
C ARG A 316 -3.59 15.57 -17.48
N SER A 317 -3.81 15.57 -18.80
CA SER A 317 -4.31 16.76 -19.53
C SER A 317 -5.82 16.84 -19.55
N THR A 318 -6.52 15.69 -19.56
CA THR A 318 -7.99 15.63 -19.61
C THR A 318 -8.63 15.26 -18.26
N GLY A 319 -7.88 14.67 -17.35
CA GLY A 319 -8.40 14.12 -16.08
C GLY A 319 -9.14 12.79 -16.26
N GLU A 320 -9.09 12.17 -17.44
CA GLU A 320 -9.76 10.90 -17.73
C GLU A 320 -8.97 9.70 -17.25
N VAL A 321 -9.67 8.68 -16.74
CA VAL A 321 -9.10 7.38 -16.42
C VAL A 321 -9.14 6.51 -17.67
N GLU A 322 -8.00 6.37 -18.35
CA GLU A 322 -7.89 5.63 -19.61
C GLU A 322 -7.92 4.10 -19.43
N GLY A 323 -7.60 3.61 -18.22
CA GLY A 323 -7.61 2.17 -17.94
C GLY A 323 -6.89 1.78 -16.67
N ILE A 324 -6.77 0.47 -16.50
CA ILE A 324 -6.03 -0.17 -15.40
C ILE A 324 -5.03 -1.16 -15.99
N LYS A 325 -3.82 -1.14 -15.45
CA LYS A 325 -2.82 -2.18 -15.70
C LYS A 325 -2.58 -2.98 -14.41
N ARG A 326 -2.38 -4.27 -14.56
CA ARG A 326 -1.86 -5.10 -13.48
C ARG A 326 -0.35 -4.90 -13.39
N ARG A 327 0.14 -4.48 -12.25
CA ARG A 327 1.59 -4.36 -12.01
C ARG A 327 2.20 -5.75 -11.94
N VAL A 328 3.15 -6.03 -12.80
CA VAL A 328 3.91 -7.29 -12.79
C VAL A 328 5.09 -7.15 -11.85
N ARG A 329 5.22 -8.06 -10.89
CA ARG A 329 6.36 -8.11 -9.97
C ARG A 329 7.49 -8.89 -10.64
N LEU A 330 8.49 -8.16 -11.16
CA LEU A 330 9.69 -8.73 -11.77
C LEU A 330 10.65 -9.28 -10.70
N PHE A 331 11.58 -10.16 -11.08
CA PHE A 331 12.64 -10.61 -10.16
C PHE A 331 13.56 -9.46 -9.74
N ALA A 332 13.79 -8.49 -10.62
CA ALA A 332 14.55 -7.27 -10.30
C ALA A 332 13.97 -6.50 -9.09
N HIS A 333 12.64 -6.48 -8.90
CA HIS A 333 12.02 -5.92 -7.69
C HIS A 333 12.37 -6.74 -6.45
N ARG A 334 12.30 -8.08 -6.55
CA ARG A 334 12.66 -8.99 -5.45
C ARG A 334 14.13 -8.88 -5.06
N LEU A 335 15.01 -8.67 -6.04
CA LEU A 335 16.44 -8.48 -5.82
C LEU A 335 16.70 -7.28 -4.90
N ILE A 336 16.14 -6.13 -5.23
CA ILE A 336 16.27 -4.92 -4.40
C ILE A 336 15.59 -5.12 -3.04
N GLU A 337 14.41 -5.72 -2.99
CA GLU A 337 13.71 -6.04 -1.73
C GLU A 337 14.60 -6.87 -0.79
N GLU A 338 15.23 -7.97 -1.26
CA GLU A 338 16.09 -8.81 -0.44
C GLU A 338 17.31 -8.04 0.09
N PHE A 339 17.90 -7.14 -0.71
CA PHE A 339 19.03 -6.32 -0.27
C PHE A 339 18.62 -5.28 0.76
N MET A 340 17.47 -4.66 0.59
CA MET A 340 16.92 -3.71 1.57
C MET A 340 16.54 -4.42 2.88
N LEU A 341 15.93 -5.61 2.80
CA LEU A 341 15.65 -6.43 3.98
C LEU A 341 16.93 -6.80 4.73
N ALA A 342 17.98 -7.22 4.02
CA ALA A 342 19.27 -7.56 4.62
C ALA A 342 19.92 -6.37 5.32
N ALA A 343 19.91 -5.18 4.71
CA ALA A 343 20.43 -3.95 5.30
C ALA A 343 19.61 -3.53 6.54
N ASN A 344 18.29 -3.53 6.45
CA ASN A 344 17.37 -3.20 7.55
C ASN A 344 17.59 -4.12 8.76
N GLU A 345 17.68 -5.44 8.54
CA GLU A 345 17.97 -6.42 9.60
C GLU A 345 19.36 -6.21 10.22
N ALA A 346 20.39 -5.92 9.40
CA ALA A 346 21.74 -5.71 9.89
C ALA A 346 21.85 -4.47 10.78
N VAL A 347 21.23 -3.35 10.38
CA VAL A 347 21.18 -2.11 11.16
C VAL A 347 20.40 -2.30 12.44
N ALA A 348 19.22 -2.95 12.38
CA ALA A 348 18.40 -3.23 13.58
C ALA A 348 19.18 -4.03 14.62
N ARG A 349 19.85 -5.13 14.21
CA ARG A 349 20.70 -5.94 15.10
C ARG A 349 21.86 -5.15 15.71
N PHE A 350 22.52 -4.32 14.89
CA PHE A 350 23.64 -3.50 15.36
C PHE A 350 23.22 -2.50 16.41
N LEU A 351 22.15 -1.74 16.19
CA LEU A 351 21.64 -0.74 17.13
C LEU A 351 21.11 -1.41 18.41
N THR A 352 20.42 -2.54 18.28
CA THR A 352 19.95 -3.34 19.45
C THR A 352 21.11 -3.83 20.30
N ALA A 353 22.15 -4.37 19.67
CA ALA A 353 23.35 -4.84 20.38
C ALA A 353 24.12 -3.71 21.09
N LYS A 354 24.00 -2.48 20.59
CA LYS A 354 24.58 -1.27 21.20
C LYS A 354 23.70 -0.62 22.26
N GLY A 355 22.45 -1.09 22.42
CA GLY A 355 21.48 -0.50 23.34
C GLY A 355 21.04 0.93 22.95
N THR A 356 21.20 1.30 21.69
CA THR A 356 20.81 2.62 21.19
C THR A 356 19.29 2.63 20.92
N PRO A 357 18.54 3.63 21.41
CA PRO A 357 17.12 3.75 21.11
C PRO A 357 16.86 4.15 19.65
N PHE A 358 15.94 3.44 19.01
CA PHE A 358 15.49 3.70 17.64
C PHE A 358 14.08 3.11 17.43
N PRO A 359 13.32 3.52 16.39
CA PRO A 359 12.04 2.94 16.09
C PRO A 359 12.21 1.57 15.42
N TYR A 360 11.83 0.49 16.12
CA TYR A 360 11.67 -0.84 15.53
C TYR A 360 10.47 -0.86 14.60
N ARG A 361 10.51 -1.69 13.57
CA ARG A 361 9.33 -2.06 12.77
C ARG A 361 8.88 -3.43 13.22
N ILE A 362 7.83 -3.48 14.01
CA ILE A 362 7.29 -4.72 14.56
C ILE A 362 6.01 -5.13 13.84
N HIS A 363 5.81 -6.42 13.70
CA HIS A 363 4.59 -7.02 13.18
C HIS A 363 4.15 -8.10 14.16
N PRO A 364 3.17 -7.84 15.03
CA PRO A 364 2.72 -8.81 16.00
C PRO A 364 2.17 -10.07 15.34
N ALA A 365 2.25 -11.20 16.03
CA ALA A 365 1.59 -12.42 15.61
C ALA A 365 0.07 -12.17 15.48
N PRO A 366 -0.62 -12.93 14.59
CA PRO A 366 -2.05 -12.83 14.44
C PRO A 366 -2.82 -13.08 15.74
N ASP A 367 -3.95 -12.39 15.88
CA ASP A 367 -4.85 -12.59 17.01
C ASP A 367 -5.40 -14.02 17.05
N PRO A 368 -5.44 -14.72 18.21
CA PRO A 368 -5.92 -16.09 18.33
C PRO A 368 -7.35 -16.31 17.82
N ASP A 369 -8.26 -15.35 18.01
CA ASP A 369 -9.65 -15.46 17.56
C ASP A 369 -9.75 -15.36 16.03
N ARG A 370 -8.95 -14.47 15.41
CA ARG A 370 -8.83 -14.36 13.95
C ARG A 370 -8.24 -15.64 13.35
N LEU A 371 -7.24 -16.22 14.01
CA LEU A 371 -6.67 -17.49 13.59
C LEU A 371 -7.67 -18.64 13.70
N SER A 372 -8.44 -18.69 14.78
CA SER A 372 -9.50 -19.71 14.96
C SER A 372 -10.53 -19.61 13.84
N THR A 373 -10.91 -18.40 13.46
CA THR A 373 -11.82 -18.16 12.33
C THR A 373 -11.18 -18.57 11.00
N LEU A 374 -9.92 -18.18 10.75
CA LEU A 374 -9.16 -18.61 9.57
C LEU A 374 -9.16 -20.14 9.42
N PHE A 375 -8.72 -20.86 10.46
CA PHE A 375 -8.58 -22.31 10.41
C PHE A 375 -9.94 -23.01 10.24
N ARG A 376 -11.00 -22.49 10.87
CA ARG A 376 -12.36 -22.99 10.73
C ARG A 376 -12.86 -22.82 9.30
N THR A 377 -12.64 -21.65 8.69
CA THR A 377 -13.03 -21.40 7.30
C THR A 377 -12.23 -22.29 6.34
N LEU A 378 -10.92 -22.44 6.54
CA LEU A 378 -10.08 -23.33 5.72
C LEU A 378 -10.49 -24.81 5.86
N ALA A 379 -10.95 -25.26 7.03
CA ALA A 379 -11.46 -26.60 7.25
C ALA A 379 -12.78 -26.89 6.48
N SER A 380 -13.46 -25.87 5.94
CA SER A 380 -14.61 -26.02 5.05
C SER A 380 -14.24 -26.06 3.57
N THR A 381 -12.96 -25.97 3.22
CA THR A 381 -12.42 -26.01 1.86
C THR A 381 -11.82 -27.38 1.54
N ASP A 382 -11.30 -27.55 0.31
CA ASP A 382 -10.62 -28.80 -0.10
C ASP A 382 -9.30 -29.02 0.68
N LEU A 383 -8.84 -28.05 1.44
CA LEU A 383 -7.73 -28.15 2.37
C LEU A 383 -8.09 -28.82 3.70
N ALA A 384 -9.36 -29.20 3.92
CA ALA A 384 -9.87 -29.75 5.18
C ALA A 384 -9.08 -30.98 5.71
N GLN A 385 -8.45 -31.74 4.83
CA GLN A 385 -7.68 -32.94 5.18
C GLN A 385 -6.20 -32.64 5.49
N SER A 386 -5.79 -31.37 5.44
CA SER A 386 -4.40 -31.00 5.71
C SER A 386 -4.09 -31.04 7.22
N ASP A 387 -3.03 -31.75 7.61
CA ASP A 387 -2.52 -31.72 8.98
C ASP A 387 -2.11 -30.30 9.44
N LEU A 388 -1.88 -29.41 8.47
CA LEU A 388 -1.56 -28.01 8.74
C LEU A 388 -2.72 -27.25 9.41
N LEU A 389 -3.97 -27.72 9.28
CA LEU A 389 -5.14 -27.09 9.88
C LEU A 389 -5.43 -27.55 11.32
N THR A 390 -4.67 -28.52 11.86
CA THR A 390 -4.86 -29.02 13.22
C THR A 390 -4.18 -28.11 14.24
N LEU A 391 -4.93 -27.23 14.93
CA LEU A 391 -4.40 -26.39 16.02
C LEU A 391 -4.68 -27.01 17.38
N LYS A 392 -3.69 -27.01 18.25
CA LYS A 392 -3.92 -27.25 19.67
C LYS A 392 -4.57 -26.01 20.31
N ARG A 393 -5.42 -26.23 21.32
CA ARG A 393 -6.09 -25.12 21.99
C ARG A 393 -5.06 -24.13 22.58
N GLY A 394 -5.14 -22.85 22.14
CA GLY A 394 -4.23 -21.78 22.59
C GLY A 394 -2.88 -21.74 21.84
N GLU A 395 -2.70 -22.54 20.79
CA GLU A 395 -1.51 -22.51 19.96
C GLU A 395 -1.58 -21.35 18.97
N THR A 396 -0.51 -20.54 18.93
CA THR A 396 -0.29 -19.57 17.85
C THR A 396 0.56 -20.25 16.79
N PRO A 397 0.07 -20.42 15.54
CA PRO A 397 0.85 -21.06 14.49
C PRO A 397 2.10 -20.23 14.19
N SER A 398 3.20 -20.91 13.90
CA SER A 398 4.42 -20.27 13.45
C SER A 398 4.20 -19.62 12.07
N PRO A 399 4.98 -18.59 11.70
CA PRO A 399 4.95 -18.04 10.33
C PRO A 399 5.13 -19.11 9.26
N SER A 400 6.03 -20.10 9.49
CA SER A 400 6.28 -21.21 8.57
C SER A 400 5.03 -22.05 8.30
N ARG A 401 4.19 -22.26 9.30
CA ARG A 401 2.94 -23.03 9.13
C ARG A 401 1.93 -22.30 8.24
N LEU A 402 1.79 -20.98 8.40
CA LEU A 402 0.93 -20.17 7.53
C LEU A 402 1.48 -20.12 6.10
N ARG A 403 2.81 -20.03 5.94
CA ARG A 403 3.47 -20.15 4.62
C ARG A 403 3.15 -21.51 3.98
N ASP A 404 3.25 -22.61 4.71
CA ASP A 404 3.01 -23.94 4.17
C ASP A 404 1.56 -24.11 3.70
N ILE A 405 0.59 -23.46 4.38
CA ILE A 405 -0.81 -23.37 3.94
C ILE A 405 -0.91 -22.60 2.60
N LEU A 406 -0.21 -21.46 2.48
CA LEU A 406 -0.18 -20.68 1.23
C LEU A 406 0.44 -21.48 0.08
N VAL A 407 1.56 -22.17 0.34
CA VAL A 407 2.23 -23.03 -0.65
C VAL A 407 1.32 -24.18 -1.10
N GLN A 408 0.59 -24.81 -0.17
CA GLN A 408 -0.36 -25.88 -0.51
C GLN A 408 -1.53 -25.38 -1.36
N ALA A 409 -1.95 -24.13 -1.19
CA ALA A 409 -3.03 -23.53 -1.96
C ALA A 409 -2.57 -23.03 -3.34
N ASN A 410 -1.27 -22.79 -3.53
CA ASN A 410 -0.71 -22.22 -4.76
C ASN A 410 -1.03 -23.09 -5.99
N GLY A 411 -1.48 -22.46 -7.10
CA GLY A 411 -1.90 -23.12 -8.34
C GLY A 411 -3.25 -23.84 -8.24
N THR A 412 -3.93 -23.79 -7.09
CA THR A 412 -5.29 -24.35 -6.92
C THR A 412 -6.36 -23.27 -7.13
N PRO A 413 -7.62 -23.64 -7.43
CA PRO A 413 -8.73 -22.67 -7.50
C PRO A 413 -8.97 -21.91 -6.18
N GLN A 414 -8.34 -22.34 -5.09
CA GLN A 414 -8.51 -21.76 -3.76
C GLN A 414 -7.36 -20.81 -3.36
N GLU A 415 -6.34 -20.65 -4.17
CA GLU A 415 -5.18 -19.81 -3.91
C GLU A 415 -5.58 -18.39 -3.48
N TYR A 416 -6.46 -17.76 -4.26
CA TYR A 416 -6.98 -16.43 -3.97
C TYR A 416 -7.70 -16.36 -2.61
N LEU A 417 -8.59 -17.33 -2.34
CA LEU A 417 -9.34 -17.41 -1.08
C LEU A 417 -8.38 -17.54 0.11
N VAL A 418 -7.46 -18.49 0.03
CA VAL A 418 -6.51 -18.78 1.11
C VAL A 418 -5.60 -17.58 1.36
N GLY A 419 -5.06 -16.97 0.30
CA GLY A 419 -4.23 -15.76 0.40
C GLY A 419 -4.97 -14.61 1.11
N ARG A 420 -6.21 -14.34 0.70
CA ARG A 420 -7.06 -13.30 1.31
C ARG A 420 -7.38 -13.58 2.78
N LEU A 421 -7.73 -14.82 3.12
CA LEU A 421 -8.06 -15.22 4.51
C LEU A 421 -6.83 -15.11 5.42
N VAL A 422 -5.69 -15.61 4.97
CA VAL A 422 -4.43 -15.49 5.72
C VAL A 422 -4.08 -14.02 5.93
N LEU A 423 -4.12 -13.18 4.88
CA LEU A 423 -3.83 -11.75 4.98
C LEU A 423 -4.79 -11.04 5.96
N ARG A 424 -6.09 -11.32 5.91
CA ARG A 424 -7.10 -10.74 6.83
C ARG A 424 -6.87 -11.14 8.30
N SER A 425 -6.27 -12.30 8.54
CA SER A 425 -5.94 -12.74 9.90
C SER A 425 -4.73 -12.01 10.49
N MET A 426 -3.88 -11.41 9.64
CA MET A 426 -2.67 -10.72 10.08
C MET A 426 -2.99 -9.45 10.86
N MET A 427 -2.10 -9.11 11.79
CA MET A 427 -2.07 -7.82 12.44
C MET A 427 -1.40 -6.79 11.52
N GLN A 428 -1.56 -5.51 11.80
CA GLN A 428 -0.86 -4.45 11.07
C GLN A 428 0.55 -4.27 11.66
N ALA A 429 1.55 -4.16 10.79
CA ALA A 429 2.89 -3.77 11.20
C ALA A 429 2.90 -2.31 11.68
N ARG A 430 3.75 -2.00 12.68
CA ARG A 430 3.84 -0.65 13.27
C ARG A 430 5.24 -0.31 13.73
N TYR A 431 5.52 0.97 13.86
CA TYR A 431 6.73 1.45 14.53
C TYR A 431 6.54 1.43 16.05
N SER A 432 7.60 1.05 16.76
CA SER A 432 7.60 0.97 18.23
C SER A 432 8.98 1.30 18.77
N PRO A 433 9.10 2.02 19.91
CA PRO A 433 10.38 2.16 20.61
C PRO A 433 10.81 0.86 21.32
N GLU A 434 9.90 -0.07 21.48
CA GLU A 434 10.14 -1.38 22.13
C GLU A 434 10.48 -2.43 21.09
N ALA A 435 11.47 -3.27 21.41
CA ALA A 435 11.86 -4.38 20.57
C ALA A 435 10.72 -5.39 20.41
N GLY A 436 10.57 -5.93 19.22
CA GLY A 436 9.61 -6.98 18.91
C GLY A 436 9.96 -7.64 17.58
N GLU A 437 9.39 -8.81 17.35
CA GLU A 437 9.57 -9.53 16.08
C GLU A 437 8.71 -8.95 14.97
N HIS A 438 9.12 -9.21 13.74
CA HIS A 438 8.31 -8.96 12.56
C HIS A 438 7.77 -10.29 12.01
N PHE A 439 6.56 -10.68 12.44
CA PHE A 439 5.96 -11.98 12.16
C PHE A 439 5.92 -12.29 10.66
N GLY A 440 5.42 -11.39 9.82
CA GLY A 440 5.32 -11.62 8.37
C GLY A 440 6.67 -11.86 7.68
N LEU A 441 7.76 -11.25 8.17
CA LEU A 441 9.13 -11.48 7.68
C LEU A 441 9.83 -12.64 8.40
N ALA A 442 9.22 -13.21 9.40
CA ALA A 442 9.86 -14.16 10.34
C ALA A 442 11.22 -13.62 10.84
N SER A 443 11.30 -12.31 11.12
CA SER A 443 12.52 -11.63 11.55
C SER A 443 12.43 -11.27 13.02
N PRO A 444 13.41 -11.68 13.87
CA PRO A 444 13.38 -11.39 15.29
C PRO A 444 13.70 -9.93 15.64
N CYS A 445 14.28 -9.17 14.70
CA CYS A 445 14.65 -7.78 14.89
C CYS A 445 14.68 -7.07 13.54
N TYR A 446 13.87 -6.03 13.40
CA TYR A 446 13.73 -5.33 12.13
C TYR A 446 13.50 -3.82 12.35
N CYS A 447 14.03 -3.01 11.46
CA CYS A 447 13.73 -1.59 11.35
C CYS A 447 13.64 -1.17 9.89
N HIS A 448 13.14 0.03 9.63
CA HIS A 448 13.27 0.68 8.35
C HIS A 448 14.47 1.63 8.37
N PHE A 449 15.40 1.44 7.44
CA PHE A 449 16.64 2.24 7.30
C PHE A 449 16.83 2.74 5.87
N THR A 450 16.25 2.07 4.89
CA THR A 450 16.63 2.16 3.48
C THR A 450 15.92 3.24 2.68
N SER A 451 15.00 4.03 3.28
CA SER A 451 14.27 5.08 2.53
C SER A 451 14.04 6.36 3.35
N PRO A 452 15.09 7.07 3.79
CA PRO A 452 14.97 8.27 4.62
C PRO A 452 14.46 9.51 3.87
N ILE A 453 14.47 9.53 2.53
CA ILE A 453 13.89 10.62 1.73
C ILE A 453 12.37 10.64 1.89
N ARG A 454 11.74 9.45 2.00
CA ARG A 454 10.28 9.29 1.97
C ARG A 454 9.68 8.72 3.25
N ARG A 455 10.46 8.35 4.27
CA ARG A 455 9.95 7.87 5.58
C ARG A 455 10.71 8.51 6.74
N TYR A 456 9.99 9.21 7.61
CA TYR A 456 10.59 9.84 8.80
C TYR A 456 11.18 8.83 9.79
N ALA A 457 10.60 7.65 9.90
CA ALA A 457 11.13 6.57 10.74
C ALA A 457 12.56 6.16 10.34
N ASP A 458 12.85 6.09 9.04
CA ASP A 458 14.19 5.80 8.52
C ASP A 458 15.18 6.91 8.87
N LEU A 459 14.76 8.16 8.78
CA LEU A 459 15.58 9.30 9.20
C LEU A 459 15.95 9.22 10.69
N LEU A 460 15.02 8.77 11.55
CA LEU A 460 15.30 8.52 12.96
C LEU A 460 16.32 7.39 13.16
N VAL A 461 16.23 6.32 12.37
CA VAL A 461 17.21 5.22 12.40
C VAL A 461 18.58 5.69 11.92
N HIS A 462 18.67 6.52 10.86
CA HIS A 462 19.92 7.13 10.41
C HIS A 462 20.60 7.96 11.51
N ARG A 463 19.83 8.77 12.23
CA ARG A 463 20.34 9.56 13.36
C ARG A 463 20.84 8.67 14.50
N ALA A 464 20.10 7.61 14.84
CA ALA A 464 20.51 6.64 15.85
C ALA A 464 21.82 5.94 15.45
N LEU A 465 21.94 5.55 14.18
CA LEU A 465 23.13 4.92 13.62
C LEU A 465 24.33 5.88 13.66
N SER A 466 24.16 7.10 13.15
CA SER A 466 25.19 8.14 13.14
C SER A 466 25.71 8.48 14.56
N PHE A 467 24.79 8.58 15.53
CA PHE A 467 25.12 8.76 16.94
C PHE A 467 25.92 7.56 17.49
N THR A 468 25.47 6.33 17.22
CA THR A 468 26.13 5.10 17.70
C THR A 468 27.55 4.95 17.14
N LEU A 469 27.77 5.41 15.91
CA LEU A 469 29.07 5.44 15.26
C LEU A 469 29.97 6.58 15.80
N GLY A 470 29.40 7.56 16.52
CA GLY A 470 30.13 8.78 16.94
C GLY A 470 30.37 9.77 15.78
N ALA A 471 29.60 9.67 14.70
CA ALA A 471 29.71 10.55 13.54
C ALA A 471 29.02 11.91 13.78
N THR A 472 27.95 11.93 14.57
CA THR A 472 27.26 13.17 15.00
C THR A 472 27.08 13.16 16.51
N PRO A 473 27.42 14.26 17.21
CA PRO A 473 27.26 14.38 18.67
C PRO A 473 25.82 14.77 19.09
N GLY A 474 24.86 14.80 18.16
CA GLY A 474 23.53 15.33 18.41
C GLY A 474 22.66 14.44 19.29
N PRO A 475 21.61 15.01 19.92
CA PRO A 475 20.66 14.25 20.70
C PRO A 475 19.82 13.34 19.78
N ILE A 476 19.68 12.07 20.15
CA ILE A 476 18.71 11.15 19.56
C ILE A 476 17.42 11.14 20.37
N LEU A 477 16.31 10.80 19.74
CA LEU A 477 15.06 10.64 20.44
C LEU A 477 15.09 9.35 21.28
N ALA A 478 14.62 9.44 22.54
CA ALA A 478 14.53 8.32 23.45
C ALA A 478 13.27 8.43 24.32
N GLY A 479 12.88 7.32 24.96
CA GLY A 479 11.74 7.25 25.86
C GLY A 479 10.45 7.80 25.24
N HIS A 480 9.73 8.63 25.97
CA HIS A 480 8.44 9.19 25.52
C HIS A 480 8.51 9.97 24.20
N LYS A 481 9.62 10.69 23.92
CA LYS A 481 9.77 11.43 22.66
C LYS A 481 9.87 10.50 21.45
N LEU A 482 10.54 9.36 21.60
CA LEU A 482 10.61 8.34 20.56
C LEU A 482 9.27 7.66 20.35
N LEU A 483 8.53 7.38 21.44
CA LEU A 483 7.17 6.85 21.36
C LEU A 483 6.25 7.78 20.58
N MET A 484 6.21 9.07 20.91
CA MET A 484 5.40 10.04 20.18
C MET A 484 5.77 10.13 18.69
N ALA A 485 7.06 10.05 18.36
CA ALA A 485 7.50 10.06 16.96
C ALA A 485 7.06 8.78 16.22
N ALA A 486 7.15 7.62 16.88
CA ALA A 486 6.68 6.35 16.32
C ALA A 486 5.15 6.36 16.10
N ASP A 487 4.39 6.87 17.06
CA ASP A 487 2.92 7.00 16.95
C ASP A 487 2.52 7.95 15.82
N GLN A 488 3.25 9.05 15.62
CA GLN A 488 3.06 9.96 14.50
C GLN A 488 3.33 9.26 13.16
N CYS A 489 4.45 8.53 13.03
CA CYS A 489 4.74 7.74 11.84
C CYS A 489 3.62 6.71 11.55
N ASN A 490 3.14 6.00 12.58
CA ASN A 490 2.05 5.03 12.45
C ASN A 490 0.74 5.69 11.99
N ALA A 491 0.42 6.87 12.51
CA ALA A 491 -0.79 7.60 12.13
C ALA A 491 -0.72 8.06 10.67
N ARG A 492 0.43 8.59 10.23
CA ARG A 492 0.62 9.07 8.85
C ARG A 492 0.70 7.93 7.83
N GLU A 493 1.33 6.81 8.19
CA GLU A 493 1.33 5.61 7.35
C GLU A 493 -0.09 5.05 7.14
N ARG A 494 -0.93 5.02 8.19
CA ARG A 494 -2.34 4.64 8.05
C ARG A 494 -3.09 5.60 7.13
N ALA A 495 -2.92 6.91 7.32
CA ALA A 495 -3.56 7.92 6.46
C ALA A 495 -3.14 7.75 4.99
N ALA A 496 -1.85 7.48 4.71
CA ALA A 496 -1.36 7.20 3.37
C ALA A 496 -2.04 5.97 2.76
N THR A 497 -2.06 4.85 3.50
CA THR A 497 -2.68 3.61 3.02
C THR A 497 -4.19 3.75 2.79
N GLU A 498 -4.89 4.49 3.65
CA GLU A 498 -6.32 4.76 3.50
C GLU A 498 -6.59 5.67 2.31
N ALA A 499 -5.75 6.70 2.09
CA ALA A 499 -5.83 7.58 0.93
C ALA A 499 -5.58 6.84 -0.38
N GLU A 500 -4.55 5.98 -0.45
CA GLU A 500 -4.28 5.13 -1.61
C GLU A 500 -5.45 4.20 -1.94
N ARG A 501 -6.08 3.60 -0.92
CA ARG A 501 -7.27 2.75 -1.11
C ARG A 501 -8.50 3.55 -1.55
N GLU A 502 -8.68 4.76 -1.01
CA GLU A 502 -9.79 5.62 -1.39
C GLU A 502 -9.65 6.08 -2.85
N ILE A 503 -8.48 6.59 -3.24
CA ILE A 503 -8.28 7.04 -4.63
C ILE A 503 -8.42 5.88 -5.63
N ALA A 504 -7.91 4.69 -5.31
CA ALA A 504 -8.09 3.52 -6.17
C ALA A 504 -9.58 3.19 -6.39
N ARG A 505 -10.40 3.24 -5.32
CA ARG A 505 -11.85 3.04 -5.43
C ARG A 505 -12.53 4.14 -6.24
N ARG A 506 -12.14 5.42 -6.06
CA ARG A 506 -12.67 6.54 -6.82
C ARG A 506 -12.41 6.41 -8.31
N LEU A 507 -11.17 6.13 -8.68
CA LEU A 507 -10.79 5.92 -10.08
C LEU A 507 -11.44 4.67 -10.68
N GLY A 508 -11.61 3.59 -9.88
CA GLY A 508 -12.37 2.43 -10.28
C GLY A 508 -13.84 2.75 -10.58
N CYS A 509 -14.48 3.58 -9.75
CA CYS A 509 -15.84 4.08 -10.01
C CYS A 509 -15.91 4.93 -11.28
N LEU A 510 -14.95 5.84 -11.52
CA LEU A 510 -14.90 6.64 -12.73
C LEU A 510 -14.84 5.76 -13.99
N LEU A 511 -13.93 4.78 -14.00
CA LEU A 511 -13.75 3.86 -15.11
C LEU A 511 -15.00 2.99 -15.35
N LEU A 512 -15.63 2.48 -14.30
CA LEU A 512 -16.77 1.58 -14.40
C LEU A 512 -18.07 2.30 -14.75
N ARG A 513 -18.21 3.58 -14.45
CA ARG A 513 -19.44 4.34 -14.74
C ARG A 513 -19.78 4.31 -16.22
N GLU A 514 -18.79 4.40 -17.11
CA GLU A 514 -18.97 4.36 -18.55
C GLU A 514 -19.28 2.95 -19.09
N ARG A 515 -19.04 1.92 -18.27
CA ARG A 515 -19.24 0.51 -18.62
C ARG A 515 -20.53 -0.07 -18.00
N THR A 516 -21.44 0.81 -17.54
CA THR A 516 -22.74 0.39 -16.97
C THR A 516 -23.55 -0.41 -18.00
N GLY A 517 -24.07 -1.57 -17.58
CA GLY A 517 -24.78 -2.54 -18.42
C GLY A 517 -23.91 -3.68 -18.93
N GLU A 518 -22.58 -3.60 -18.83
CA GLU A 518 -21.67 -4.67 -19.22
C GLU A 518 -21.67 -5.83 -18.21
N THR A 519 -21.27 -6.99 -18.70
CA THR A 519 -21.13 -8.21 -17.91
C THR A 519 -19.65 -8.49 -17.65
N PHE A 520 -19.33 -8.85 -16.39
CA PHE A 520 -17.99 -9.16 -15.92
C PHE A 520 -17.95 -10.54 -15.28
N THR A 521 -16.81 -11.21 -15.43
CA THR A 521 -16.45 -12.34 -14.58
C THR A 521 -15.65 -11.85 -13.38
N GLY A 522 -15.75 -12.55 -12.27
CA GLY A 522 -15.02 -12.20 -11.08
C GLY A 522 -15.17 -13.23 -9.97
N VAL A 523 -14.54 -12.96 -8.86
CA VAL A 523 -14.49 -13.84 -7.70
C VAL A 523 -15.15 -13.16 -6.50
N VAL A 524 -15.95 -13.89 -5.75
CA VAL A 524 -16.52 -13.39 -4.48
C VAL A 524 -15.39 -13.07 -3.50
N SER A 525 -15.18 -11.79 -3.24
CA SER A 525 -14.11 -11.25 -2.41
C SER A 525 -14.50 -10.98 -0.96
N GLY A 526 -15.81 -10.94 -0.67
CA GLY A 526 -16.37 -10.71 0.65
C GLY A 526 -17.83 -11.13 0.73
N VAL A 527 -18.26 -11.64 1.89
CA VAL A 527 -19.65 -12.03 2.15
C VAL A 527 -20.13 -11.32 3.41
N THR A 528 -21.33 -10.75 3.37
CA THR A 528 -21.98 -10.03 4.46
C THR A 528 -23.45 -10.43 4.58
N GLU A 529 -24.12 -10.03 5.63
CA GLU A 529 -25.58 -10.24 5.80
C GLU A 529 -26.43 -9.49 4.78
N PHE A 530 -25.87 -8.47 4.07
CA PHE A 530 -26.60 -7.65 3.09
C PHE A 530 -26.36 -8.08 1.64
N GLY A 531 -25.36 -8.96 1.40
CA GLY A 531 -24.93 -9.37 0.07
C GLY A 531 -23.47 -9.81 0.03
N PHE A 532 -22.92 -9.87 -1.15
CA PHE A 532 -21.52 -10.24 -1.34
C PHE A 532 -20.81 -9.29 -2.31
N PHE A 533 -19.52 -9.11 -2.07
CA PHE A 533 -18.64 -8.35 -2.94
C PHE A 533 -18.03 -9.27 -4.00
N VAL A 534 -17.85 -8.72 -5.20
CA VAL A 534 -17.20 -9.40 -6.32
C VAL A 534 -16.04 -8.53 -6.80
N GLU A 535 -14.84 -9.07 -6.80
CA GLU A 535 -13.67 -8.49 -7.43
C GLU A 535 -13.59 -9.00 -8.87
N PHE A 536 -13.44 -8.09 -9.83
CA PHE A 536 -13.40 -8.44 -11.24
C PHE A 536 -12.06 -9.06 -11.65
N ASP A 537 -12.11 -10.08 -12.55
CA ASP A 537 -10.90 -10.75 -13.04
C ASP A 537 -10.01 -9.82 -13.86
N GLU A 538 -10.61 -8.92 -14.64
CA GLU A 538 -9.90 -8.00 -15.54
C GLU A 538 -9.24 -6.84 -14.78
N MET A 539 -9.78 -6.47 -13.64
CA MET A 539 -9.34 -5.30 -12.87
C MET A 539 -9.59 -5.49 -11.37
N PRO A 540 -8.67 -5.08 -10.48
CA PRO A 540 -8.83 -5.20 -9.03
C PRO A 540 -9.76 -4.11 -8.46
N VAL A 541 -11.01 -4.08 -8.96
CA VAL A 541 -12.10 -3.25 -8.48
C VAL A 541 -13.20 -4.16 -7.98
N GLU A 542 -13.81 -3.79 -6.86
CA GLU A 542 -14.88 -4.56 -6.22
C GLU A 542 -16.24 -3.88 -6.45
N GLY A 543 -17.26 -4.70 -6.70
CA GLY A 543 -18.66 -4.28 -6.69
C GLY A 543 -19.51 -5.17 -5.77
N MET A 544 -20.70 -4.69 -5.40
CA MET A 544 -21.60 -5.37 -4.46
C MET A 544 -22.83 -5.92 -5.16
N VAL A 545 -23.07 -7.22 -5.01
CA VAL A 545 -24.37 -7.86 -5.29
C VAL A 545 -25.19 -7.83 -4.00
N ARG A 546 -26.26 -7.02 -3.98
CA ARG A 546 -27.14 -6.90 -2.80
C ARG A 546 -28.16 -8.04 -2.77
N LEU A 547 -28.50 -8.57 -1.58
CA LEU A 547 -29.55 -9.59 -1.44
C LEU A 547 -30.92 -9.12 -1.94
N THR A 548 -31.18 -7.83 -1.92
CA THR A 548 -32.42 -7.25 -2.45
C THR A 548 -32.61 -7.42 -3.97
N THR A 549 -31.56 -7.79 -4.70
CA THR A 549 -31.64 -8.10 -6.15
C THR A 549 -32.21 -9.49 -6.42
N PHE A 550 -32.15 -10.40 -5.46
CA PHE A 550 -32.73 -11.74 -5.56
C PHE A 550 -34.22 -11.69 -5.25
N ARG A 551 -35.04 -12.09 -6.23
CA ARG A 551 -36.51 -12.13 -6.10
C ARG A 551 -37.06 -13.53 -5.89
N ASP A 552 -36.22 -14.54 -6.08
CA ASP A 552 -36.57 -15.96 -6.18
C ASP A 552 -36.18 -16.75 -4.93
N ASP A 553 -35.38 -16.16 -4.02
CA ASP A 553 -34.94 -16.82 -2.80
C ASP A 553 -34.65 -15.82 -1.67
N TRP A 554 -34.64 -16.36 -0.46
CA TRP A 554 -34.20 -15.65 0.76
C TRP A 554 -32.92 -16.28 1.26
N PHE A 555 -31.94 -15.45 1.67
CA PHE A 555 -30.62 -15.92 2.06
C PHE A 555 -30.36 -15.70 3.55
N GLU A 556 -29.80 -16.69 4.20
CA GLU A 556 -29.27 -16.63 5.55
C GLU A 556 -27.73 -16.54 5.49
N TYR A 557 -27.15 -15.67 6.35
CA TYR A 557 -25.71 -15.50 6.46
C TYR A 557 -25.16 -16.42 7.54
N ASP A 558 -24.18 -17.27 7.17
CA ASP A 558 -23.38 -18.07 8.09
C ASP A 558 -22.03 -17.35 8.36
N PRO A 559 -21.85 -16.68 9.52
CA PRO A 559 -20.63 -15.96 9.83
C PRO A 559 -19.41 -16.87 10.05
N ASP A 560 -19.63 -18.13 10.48
CA ASP A 560 -18.56 -19.08 10.73
C ASP A 560 -17.93 -19.59 9.43
N ARG A 561 -18.74 -19.74 8.39
CA ARG A 561 -18.31 -20.18 7.06
C ARG A 561 -18.11 -19.04 6.08
N GLN A 562 -18.52 -17.82 6.46
CA GLN A 562 -18.56 -16.65 5.57
C GLN A 562 -19.27 -16.96 4.25
N GLU A 563 -20.48 -17.55 4.35
CA GLU A 563 -21.31 -17.91 3.20
C GLU A 563 -22.74 -17.43 3.37
N LEU A 564 -23.42 -17.18 2.24
CA LEU A 564 -24.86 -16.97 2.14
C LEU A 564 -25.49 -18.23 1.63
N ILE A 565 -26.57 -18.69 2.29
CA ILE A 565 -27.28 -19.91 1.94
C ILE A 565 -28.74 -19.57 1.62
N GLY A 566 -29.19 -19.89 0.40
CA GLY A 566 -30.55 -19.70 -0.02
C GLY A 566 -31.47 -20.72 0.67
N VAL A 567 -32.46 -20.24 1.42
CA VAL A 567 -33.37 -21.04 2.24
C VAL A 567 -34.29 -21.91 1.36
N GLY A 568 -34.71 -21.37 0.21
CA GLY A 568 -35.61 -22.08 -0.72
C GLY A 568 -34.88 -22.94 -1.75
N THR A 569 -33.77 -22.43 -2.30
CA THR A 569 -33.05 -23.06 -3.41
C THR A 569 -31.82 -23.85 -2.97
N GLY A 570 -31.31 -23.62 -1.77
CA GLY A 570 -30.03 -24.17 -1.32
C GLY A 570 -28.81 -23.59 -2.05
N ARG A 571 -28.98 -22.54 -2.89
CA ARG A 571 -27.85 -21.85 -3.53
C ARG A 571 -26.91 -21.29 -2.47
N ARG A 572 -25.62 -21.35 -2.76
CA ARG A 572 -24.58 -20.85 -1.84
C ARG A 572 -23.69 -19.86 -2.54
N PHE A 573 -23.37 -18.77 -1.83
CA PHE A 573 -22.34 -17.81 -2.22
C PHE A 573 -21.28 -17.75 -1.14
N ARG A 574 -20.06 -18.07 -1.49
CA ARG A 574 -18.92 -18.16 -0.58
C ARG A 574 -17.68 -17.48 -1.14
N LEU A 575 -16.78 -17.08 -0.25
CA LEU A 575 -15.50 -16.51 -0.65
C LEU A 575 -14.76 -17.41 -1.66
N GLY A 576 -14.12 -16.78 -2.65
CA GLY A 576 -13.36 -17.47 -3.69
C GLY A 576 -14.22 -18.12 -4.79
N GLN A 577 -15.54 -17.98 -4.74
CA GLN A 577 -16.44 -18.53 -5.78
C GLN A 577 -16.39 -17.63 -7.02
N ALA A 578 -16.14 -18.24 -8.19
CA ALA A 578 -16.27 -17.56 -9.48
C ALA A 578 -17.75 -17.27 -9.78
N VAL A 579 -18.03 -16.06 -10.23
CA VAL A 579 -19.38 -15.60 -10.58
C VAL A 579 -19.33 -14.70 -11.81
N THR A 580 -20.46 -14.66 -12.54
CA THR A 580 -20.67 -13.71 -13.62
C THR A 580 -21.69 -12.68 -13.16
N VAL A 581 -21.35 -11.40 -13.26
CA VAL A 581 -22.18 -10.30 -12.76
C VAL A 581 -22.36 -9.25 -13.83
N ARG A 582 -23.50 -8.55 -13.80
CA ARG A 582 -23.77 -7.39 -14.65
C ARG A 582 -23.68 -6.12 -13.82
N LEU A 583 -22.94 -5.14 -14.30
CA LEU A 583 -22.85 -3.82 -13.71
C LEU A 583 -24.17 -3.04 -13.93
N THR A 584 -24.85 -2.70 -12.84
CA THR A 584 -26.15 -2.03 -12.93
C THR A 584 -26.06 -0.54 -12.72
N ASP A 585 -25.19 -0.10 -11.81
CA ASP A 585 -25.06 1.32 -11.48
C ASP A 585 -23.76 1.61 -10.72
N VAL A 586 -23.25 2.84 -10.82
CA VAL A 586 -22.05 3.32 -10.14
C VAL A 586 -22.30 4.69 -9.53
N HIS A 587 -22.10 4.78 -8.21
CA HIS A 587 -22.17 6.03 -7.45
C HIS A 587 -20.77 6.50 -7.02
N ILE A 588 -20.20 7.47 -7.72
CA ILE A 588 -18.84 8.00 -7.43
C ILE A 588 -18.78 8.60 -6.02
N GLY A 589 -19.74 9.44 -5.65
CA GLY A 589 -19.75 10.09 -4.33
C GLY A 589 -19.88 9.13 -3.14
N ARG A 590 -20.48 7.95 -3.34
CA ARG A 590 -20.61 6.89 -2.31
C ARG A 590 -19.58 5.80 -2.43
N LEU A 591 -18.79 5.79 -3.51
CA LEU A 591 -17.84 4.73 -3.86
C LEU A 591 -18.54 3.36 -3.92
N GLU A 592 -19.75 3.32 -4.48
CA GLU A 592 -20.57 2.12 -4.61
C GLU A 592 -20.61 1.68 -6.08
N VAL A 593 -20.29 0.43 -6.31
CA VAL A 593 -20.44 -0.27 -7.59
C VAL A 593 -21.51 -1.34 -7.37
N ASN A 594 -22.68 -1.18 -7.98
CA ASN A 594 -23.80 -2.07 -7.82
C ASN A 594 -23.85 -3.11 -8.93
N LEU A 595 -24.00 -4.36 -8.54
CA LEU A 595 -23.96 -5.52 -9.42
C LEU A 595 -25.24 -6.36 -9.28
N GLU A 596 -25.61 -7.03 -10.36
CA GLU A 596 -26.58 -8.12 -10.36
C GLU A 596 -25.94 -9.41 -10.86
N LEU A 597 -26.29 -10.55 -10.24
CA LEU A 597 -25.82 -11.84 -10.70
C LEU A 597 -26.45 -12.19 -12.04
N GLU A 598 -25.66 -12.57 -13.04
CA GLU A 598 -26.18 -12.98 -14.34
C GLU A 598 -26.85 -14.37 -14.25
N GLY A 599 -27.99 -14.52 -14.89
CA GLY A 599 -28.79 -15.76 -14.84
C GLY A 599 -29.93 -15.76 -13.82
N THR A 600 -30.10 -14.70 -13.02
CA THR A 600 -31.25 -14.54 -12.11
C THR A 600 -32.42 -13.75 -12.72
N THR A 601 -32.29 -13.22 -13.93
CA THR A 601 -33.33 -12.46 -14.62
C THR A 601 -34.10 -13.30 -15.64
N ASP A 602 -35.45 -13.29 -15.49
CA ASP A 602 -36.48 -13.64 -16.50
C ASP A 602 -36.82 -15.12 -16.76
N THR A 603 -37.24 -15.84 -15.73
CA THR A 603 -38.27 -16.90 -15.99
C THR A 603 -39.70 -16.38 -15.86
N ALA A 604 -39.94 -15.18 -15.36
CA ALA A 604 -41.29 -14.64 -15.11
C ALA A 604 -41.97 -13.97 -16.33
N LYS A 605 -41.27 -13.68 -17.44
CA LYS A 605 -41.89 -13.07 -18.63
C LYS A 605 -42.29 -14.02 -19.74
N ARG A 606 -42.03 -15.35 -19.62
CA ARG A 606 -42.41 -16.34 -20.66
C ARG A 606 -43.68 -17.14 -20.39
N SER A 607 -44.34 -16.97 -19.21
CA SER A 607 -45.57 -17.74 -18.90
C SER A 607 -46.90 -17.01 -19.12
N SER A 608 -46.90 -15.73 -19.56
CA SER A 608 -48.14 -14.95 -19.77
C SER A 608 -48.62 -14.83 -21.23
N SER A 609 -47.98 -15.50 -22.22
CA SER A 609 -48.39 -15.38 -23.63
C SER A 609 -48.87 -16.66 -24.32
N ARG A 610 -49.29 -17.66 -23.56
CA ARG A 610 -49.95 -18.85 -24.14
C ARG A 610 -51.13 -19.31 -23.31
N ARG A 611 -52.23 -18.56 -23.27
CA ARG A 611 -53.58 -19.08 -22.99
C ARG A 611 -54.60 -18.13 -23.59
N SER A 612 -54.85 -18.32 -24.86
CA SER A 612 -56.13 -17.99 -25.49
C SER A 612 -56.27 -18.84 -26.75
N ALA A 613 -56.99 -19.95 -26.70
CA ALA A 613 -57.85 -20.46 -27.78
C ALA A 613 -58.35 -21.87 -27.46
N GLY A 614 -59.69 -22.04 -27.47
CA GLY A 614 -60.40 -23.31 -27.55
C GLY A 614 -60.91 -23.84 -26.19
N GLY A 615 -62.11 -23.75 -25.78
CA GLY A 615 -63.43 -23.86 -26.38
C GLY A 615 -64.12 -25.06 -25.78
N ARG A 616 -65.27 -24.82 -25.01
CA ARG A 616 -66.45 -25.70 -24.76
C ARG A 616 -66.24 -27.10 -24.10
N GLU A 617 -66.82 -27.37 -22.97
CA GLU A 617 -68.19 -27.84 -22.65
C GLU A 617 -68.29 -28.21 -21.16
N ALA A 618 -69.38 -27.82 -20.53
CA ALA A 618 -69.91 -28.35 -19.25
C ALA A 618 -70.83 -29.59 -19.56
N PRO A 619 -71.43 -30.30 -18.59
CA PRO A 619 -71.61 -30.09 -17.15
C PRO A 619 -71.56 -31.38 -16.28
N GLY A 620 -71.70 -31.24 -14.97
CA GLY A 620 -72.20 -32.36 -14.16
C GLY A 620 -71.88 -32.34 -12.66
N ARG A 621 -72.81 -31.80 -11.86
CA ARG A 621 -73.30 -32.21 -10.51
C ARG A 621 -72.48 -33.23 -9.71
N SER A 622 -72.14 -33.10 -8.43
CA SER A 622 -73.02 -33.02 -7.27
C SER A 622 -72.22 -33.14 -5.95
N SER A 623 -72.69 -32.36 -4.98
CA SER A 623 -72.92 -32.67 -3.55
C SER A 623 -71.78 -33.16 -2.65
N GLY A 624 -71.53 -32.45 -1.62
CA GLY A 624 -71.80 -32.97 -0.30
C GLY A 624 -70.81 -32.60 0.82
N ARG A 625 -71.21 -31.60 1.64
CA ARG A 625 -71.14 -31.61 3.11
C ARG A 625 -69.82 -31.95 3.86
N LYS A 626 -69.29 -31.17 4.66
CA LYS A 626 -69.53 -30.71 6.08
C LYS A 626 -68.20 -30.37 6.74
N ARG A 627 -68.10 -29.13 7.24
CA ARG A 627 -67.93 -28.65 8.65
C ARG A 627 -66.99 -29.44 9.56
N ASN A 628 -65.99 -28.70 10.07
CA ASN A 628 -65.65 -28.34 11.49
C ASN A 628 -64.22 -27.83 11.47
N GLY A 629 -63.81 -26.67 11.89
CA GLY A 629 -64.18 -25.91 13.07
C GLY A 629 -63.23 -26.26 14.23
N PHE A 630 -62.11 -25.59 14.36
CA PHE A 630 -61.58 -25.38 15.71
C PHE A 630 -60.68 -24.10 15.76
N VAL A 631 -60.91 -23.30 16.80
CA VAL A 631 -60.36 -22.00 17.12
C VAL A 631 -59.30 -22.16 18.23
N PRO A 632 -58.41 -21.17 18.47
CA PRO A 632 -57.09 -21.33 19.12
C PRO A 632 -57.10 -21.19 20.63
N ARG A 633 -56.04 -21.58 21.29
CA ARG A 633 -55.77 -21.23 22.68
C ARG A 633 -54.36 -20.68 22.89
N HIS A 634 -54.34 -19.45 23.37
CA HIS A 634 -53.27 -18.81 24.14
C HIS A 634 -52.79 -19.63 25.35
N LYS A 635 -51.51 -19.50 25.70
CA LYS A 635 -50.93 -19.15 27.03
C LYS A 635 -49.40 -19.17 26.91
N ARG A 636 -48.83 -18.04 27.09
CA ARG A 636 -48.11 -17.43 28.25
C ARG A 636 -47.29 -18.46 29.10
N ARG A 637 -45.94 -18.37 28.96
CA ARG A 637 -45.01 -17.89 30.04
C ARG A 637 -43.72 -17.47 29.39
#